data_4956053a39ad87ee4d1cbbbeb8ebf305
#
_entry.id   4956053a39ad87ee4d1cbbbeb8ebf305
#
_cell.length_a   1.000
_cell.length_b   1.000
_cell.length_c   1.000
_cell.angle_alpha   90.00
_cell.angle_beta   90.00
_cell.angle_gamma   90.00
#
_symmetry.space_group_name_H-M   'P 1'
#
loop_
_entity.id
_entity.type
_entity.pdbx_description
1 polymer ?
#
loop_
_entity_poly.entity_id
_entity_poly.type
_entity_poly.pdbx_seq_one_letter_code
_entity_poly.pdbx_strand_id
1 'polypeptide(L)'
;VLLAPVVLGLLGAGALLVAYARTTLPDRLPPIQTTFVYDRNGALLGKLHGAVDRDVVPLSQISRHLIDAVIATEDHGFYEHGGVDLRGIVRAAYVNLRGIDNEVQGGSTITQQLVKNVYAGTYVTDPTTGLHDYVLPERSVGQKIREILLAIKLEREMGKDAILAQYLNTVYFGHGAYGAEAAAQTYFGKPASELTVLEAATLAGVLHAPEDYDPIDRPFDNRFRRDYALDQMVRYGYLKPERAERLKAKPCCGTVETDDAERISAPLQAEYFVDFVRQDLLERYGSARVYGGGLRVTTTLDLRLQAAAERAIRTHLPDPREDPDAALVAIDVPTGEILAMAGGRNWERSKFNLATFRGGTGRQAGSAFKAFTLAAAMRAGYDLRAIWSGPSTIAIPDCPDPESPDGAWHPVNAEGSGTGTLLQATANSVNTVFAQLIAQLGPEKVVDVAHDLGIRSPLSAVCSITLGSVGVNPLEMTNAYATLAARGVRHDATPYLEVRFPNGRLDRRVARREGKRVLDENDADLVTYALQEVVRSGTGRAAAIPPYPVAGKTGTANETVDAWFCGYTVQIAACVWVGFREGEIPLVNINGYSQVFGGTIPAAIWRDFMRVAMAGKEPIPFATPSFEGYDVGPDVPVVLPSPSPSPSPSPEPEPSPSPSPSPSPSPSPEPEPSPTGPGP
;
A
#
# COMPACT_ATOMS: atom_id res chain seq x y z
N VAL A 1 -23.21 -11.00 56.67
CA VAL A 1 -22.39 -11.00 55.44
C VAL A 1 -23.25 -11.09 54.16
N LEU A 2 -24.45 -11.77 54.18
CA LEU A 2 -25.33 -11.91 53.00
C LEU A 2 -26.21 -10.69 52.68
N LEU A 3 -26.36 -9.70 53.58
CA LEU A 3 -27.19 -8.52 53.35
C LEU A 3 -26.48 -7.46 52.44
N ALA A 4 -25.18 -7.36 52.49
CA ALA A 4 -24.44 -6.34 51.71
C ALA A 4 -24.55 -6.55 50.18
N PRO A 5 -24.39 -7.77 49.59
CA PRO A 5 -24.57 -7.95 48.16
C PRO A 5 -26.03 -7.75 47.70
N VAL A 6 -27.02 -8.04 48.55
CA VAL A 6 -28.46 -7.82 48.25
C VAL A 6 -28.75 -6.30 48.19
N VAL A 7 -28.26 -5.53 49.16
CA VAL A 7 -28.43 -4.07 49.19
C VAL A 7 -27.70 -3.41 47.99
N LEU A 8 -26.50 -3.82 47.68
CA LEU A 8 -25.77 -3.36 46.51
C LEU A 8 -26.49 -3.70 45.20
N GLY A 9 -27.07 -4.89 45.09
CA GLY A 9 -27.90 -5.29 43.96
C GLY A 9 -29.16 -4.43 43.79
N LEU A 10 -29.86 -4.14 44.91
CA LEU A 10 -31.05 -3.28 44.90
C LEU A 10 -30.70 -1.81 44.55
N LEU A 11 -29.59 -1.31 45.05
CA LEU A 11 -29.10 0.03 44.68
C LEU A 11 -28.70 0.12 43.22
N GLY A 12 -28.03 -0.90 42.70
CA GLY A 12 -27.68 -1.04 41.29
C GLY A 12 -28.91 -1.10 40.38
N ALA A 13 -29.91 -1.91 40.75
CA ALA A 13 -31.18 -1.98 40.01
C ALA A 13 -31.96 -0.67 40.07
N GLY A 14 -31.98 0.04 41.22
CA GLY A 14 -32.56 1.37 41.31
C GLY A 14 -31.89 2.40 40.45
N ALA A 15 -30.54 2.41 40.39
CA ALA A 15 -29.77 3.29 39.52
C ALA A 15 -30.04 3.02 38.04
N LEU A 16 -30.14 1.76 37.63
CA LEU A 16 -30.49 1.35 36.27
C LEU A 16 -31.91 1.76 35.89
N LEU A 17 -32.89 1.67 36.81
CA LEU A 17 -34.26 2.13 36.58
C LEU A 17 -34.32 3.66 36.38
N VAL A 18 -33.60 4.40 37.17
CA VAL A 18 -33.48 5.87 37.03
C VAL A 18 -32.78 6.22 35.70
N ALA A 19 -31.71 5.54 35.34
CA ALA A 19 -31.01 5.71 34.06
C ALA A 19 -31.94 5.41 32.89
N TYR A 20 -32.70 4.31 32.95
CA TYR A 20 -33.71 3.97 31.95
C TYR A 20 -34.78 5.04 31.78
N ALA A 21 -35.34 5.55 32.89
CA ALA A 21 -36.37 6.59 32.86
C ALA A 21 -35.87 7.90 32.24
N ARG A 22 -34.59 8.21 32.44
CA ARG A 22 -33.93 9.42 31.89
C ARG A 22 -33.43 9.27 30.46
N THR A 23 -33.38 8.06 29.95
CA THR A 23 -32.94 7.81 28.55
C THR A 23 -34.09 8.09 27.59
N THR A 24 -33.92 9.05 26.67
CA THR A 24 -34.89 9.35 25.60
C THR A 24 -34.36 8.83 24.28
N LEU A 25 -35.22 8.31 23.41
CA LEU A 25 -34.87 8.00 22.03
C LEU A 25 -34.78 9.32 21.25
N PRO A 26 -33.78 9.52 20.39
CA PRO A 26 -33.74 10.66 19.49
C PRO A 26 -34.91 10.64 18.49
N ASP A 27 -35.56 11.78 18.30
CA ASP A 27 -36.74 11.91 17.41
C ASP A 27 -36.41 11.81 15.91
N ARG A 28 -35.14 11.96 15.52
CA ARG A 28 -34.74 11.98 14.10
C ARG A 28 -33.35 11.36 13.90
N LEU A 29 -33.18 10.68 12.74
CA LEU A 29 -31.86 10.30 12.26
C LEU A 29 -31.03 11.55 11.94
N PRO A 30 -29.72 11.56 12.24
CA PRO A 30 -28.85 12.66 11.87
C PRO A 30 -28.86 12.87 10.35
N PRO A 31 -28.81 14.12 9.86
CA PRO A 31 -28.69 14.38 8.45
C PRO A 31 -27.36 13.83 7.93
N ILE A 32 -27.42 13.07 6.84
CA ILE A 32 -26.23 12.61 6.13
C ILE A 32 -25.61 13.80 5.41
N GLN A 33 -24.34 14.04 5.63
CA GLN A 33 -23.58 15.09 4.97
C GLN A 33 -22.42 14.47 4.18
N THR A 34 -22.30 14.87 2.92
CA THR A 34 -21.23 14.44 2.03
C THR A 34 -19.86 14.93 2.53
N THR A 35 -18.87 14.06 2.55
CA THR A 35 -17.48 14.44 2.76
C THR A 35 -16.87 14.88 1.44
N PHE A 36 -16.15 16.01 1.46
CA PHE A 36 -15.49 16.57 0.30
C PHE A 36 -13.98 16.46 0.44
N VAL A 37 -13.33 15.96 -0.62
CA VAL A 37 -11.86 15.82 -0.70
C VAL A 37 -11.33 16.81 -1.74
N TYR A 38 -10.40 17.65 -1.32
CA TYR A 38 -9.79 18.70 -2.15
C TYR A 38 -8.29 18.47 -2.32
N ASP A 39 -7.73 18.93 -3.43
CA ASP A 39 -6.28 19.05 -3.61
C ASP A 39 -5.71 20.15 -2.68
N ARG A 40 -4.38 20.32 -2.68
CA ARG A 40 -3.72 21.35 -1.87
C ARG A 40 -4.09 22.78 -2.22
N ASN A 41 -4.62 23.04 -3.41
CA ASN A 41 -4.99 24.35 -3.93
C ASN A 41 -6.50 24.61 -3.83
N GLY A 42 -7.28 23.67 -3.26
CA GLY A 42 -8.72 23.76 -3.07
C GLY A 42 -9.55 23.27 -4.26
N ALA A 43 -8.94 22.64 -5.27
CA ALA A 43 -9.69 21.96 -6.34
C ALA A 43 -10.35 20.69 -5.79
N LEU A 44 -11.61 20.45 -6.14
CA LEU A 44 -12.34 19.26 -5.70
C LEU A 44 -11.78 18.02 -6.40
N LEU A 45 -11.27 17.07 -5.62
CA LEU A 45 -10.79 15.75 -6.09
C LEU A 45 -11.91 14.72 -6.10
N GLY A 46 -12.79 14.75 -5.10
CA GLY A 46 -13.86 13.77 -4.99
C GLY A 46 -14.84 14.08 -3.87
N LYS A 47 -15.97 13.40 -3.94
CA LYS A 47 -17.01 13.42 -2.91
C LYS A 47 -17.14 12.01 -2.37
N LEU A 48 -17.00 11.86 -1.06
CA LEU A 48 -17.25 10.61 -0.37
C LEU A 48 -18.63 10.71 0.26
N HIS A 49 -19.60 10.06 -0.34
CA HIS A 49 -20.96 10.00 0.15
C HIS A 49 -21.39 8.54 0.21
N GLY A 50 -22.14 8.18 1.24
CA GLY A 50 -22.93 6.97 1.21
C GLY A 50 -23.93 7.10 0.06
N ALA A 51 -24.42 6.00 -0.48
CA ALA A 51 -25.46 6.03 -1.49
C ALA A 51 -26.55 7.03 -1.07
N VAL A 52 -26.63 8.14 -1.79
CA VAL A 52 -27.48 9.30 -1.41
C VAL A 52 -28.95 8.95 -1.50
N ASP A 53 -29.27 7.97 -2.30
CA ASP A 53 -30.56 7.32 -2.31
C ASP A 53 -30.56 6.21 -1.26
N ARG A 54 -30.89 6.59 -0.01
CA ARG A 54 -31.54 5.64 0.87
C ARG A 54 -32.89 5.34 0.25
N ASP A 55 -32.93 4.42 -0.67
CA ASP A 55 -34.15 3.73 -0.99
C ASP A 55 -34.52 2.90 0.24
N VAL A 56 -35.21 3.55 1.16
CA VAL A 56 -35.77 2.88 2.33
C VAL A 56 -36.86 1.96 1.79
N VAL A 57 -36.47 0.71 1.62
CA VAL A 57 -37.39 -0.31 1.13
C VAL A 57 -38.09 -1.00 2.31
N PRO A 58 -39.40 -1.28 2.22
CA PRO A 58 -40.05 -2.07 3.24
C PRO A 58 -39.43 -3.47 3.34
N LEU A 59 -39.52 -4.08 4.51
CA LEU A 59 -38.92 -5.42 4.77
C LEU A 59 -39.40 -6.48 3.73
N SER A 60 -40.61 -6.31 3.18
CA SER A 60 -41.15 -7.17 2.15
C SER A 60 -40.47 -7.04 0.78
N GLN A 61 -39.67 -5.99 0.56
CA GLN A 61 -38.85 -5.78 -0.63
C GLN A 61 -37.40 -6.14 -0.41
N ILE A 62 -37.04 -6.69 0.75
CA ILE A 62 -35.72 -7.27 1.02
C ILE A 62 -35.82 -8.79 0.89
N SER A 63 -34.90 -9.40 0.14
CA SER A 63 -34.89 -10.85 -0.06
C SER A 63 -34.94 -11.60 1.28
N ARG A 64 -35.84 -12.59 1.37
CA ARG A 64 -35.93 -13.47 2.53
C ARG A 64 -34.57 -14.13 2.83
N HIS A 65 -33.78 -14.40 1.81
CA HIS A 65 -32.44 -14.98 1.96
C HIS A 65 -31.50 -14.07 2.73
N LEU A 66 -31.54 -12.73 2.47
CA LEU A 66 -30.72 -11.79 3.23
C LEU A 66 -31.18 -11.67 4.69
N ILE A 67 -32.48 -11.61 4.90
CA ILE A 67 -33.06 -11.58 6.24
C ILE A 67 -32.60 -12.81 7.04
N ASP A 68 -32.76 -13.99 6.46
CA ASP A 68 -32.40 -15.26 7.11
C ASP A 68 -30.88 -15.35 7.36
N ALA A 69 -30.06 -14.91 6.41
CA ALA A 69 -28.60 -14.90 6.54
C ALA A 69 -28.13 -13.96 7.66
N VAL A 70 -28.67 -12.73 7.70
CA VAL A 70 -28.34 -11.75 8.75
C VAL A 70 -28.78 -12.22 10.14
N ILE A 71 -30.00 -12.72 10.26
CA ILE A 71 -30.50 -13.25 11.55
C ILE A 71 -29.62 -14.45 12.00
N ALA A 72 -29.32 -15.38 11.11
CA ALA A 72 -28.51 -16.55 11.43
C ALA A 72 -27.08 -16.16 11.87
N THR A 73 -26.52 -15.11 11.28
CA THR A 73 -25.13 -14.71 11.49
C THR A 73 -24.95 -13.76 12.67
N GLU A 74 -25.83 -12.77 12.77
CA GLU A 74 -25.68 -11.67 13.74
C GLU A 74 -26.49 -11.89 15.03
N ASP A 75 -27.70 -12.46 14.92
CA ASP A 75 -28.61 -12.58 16.07
C ASP A 75 -29.68 -13.65 15.85
N HIS A 76 -29.30 -14.92 15.95
CA HIS A 76 -30.19 -16.05 15.65
C HIS A 76 -31.46 -16.11 16.51
N GLY A 77 -31.44 -15.52 17.71
CA GLY A 77 -32.56 -15.41 18.64
C GLY A 77 -33.36 -14.11 18.53
N PHE A 78 -33.13 -13.30 17.47
CA PHE A 78 -33.69 -11.95 17.32
C PHE A 78 -35.20 -11.86 17.64
N TYR A 79 -35.99 -12.79 17.17
CA TYR A 79 -37.44 -12.81 17.42
C TYR A 79 -37.85 -13.38 18.80
N GLU A 80 -36.90 -13.99 19.57
CA GLU A 80 -37.16 -14.68 20.80
C GLU A 80 -36.82 -13.85 22.05
N HIS A 81 -35.90 -12.90 21.96
CA HIS A 81 -35.47 -12.05 23.08
C HIS A 81 -35.90 -10.58 22.88
N GLY A 82 -35.80 -9.78 23.96
CA GLY A 82 -36.10 -8.32 23.93
C GLY A 82 -34.83 -7.51 24.07
N GLY A 83 -34.44 -6.76 23.06
CA GLY A 83 -33.31 -5.78 23.06
C GLY A 83 -31.92 -6.31 23.50
N VAL A 84 -31.91 -7.30 24.40
CA VAL A 84 -30.69 -7.91 24.98
C VAL A 84 -30.85 -9.42 25.06
N ASP A 85 -29.93 -10.18 24.52
CA ASP A 85 -29.84 -11.64 24.72
C ASP A 85 -28.91 -11.95 25.89
N LEU A 86 -29.48 -12.11 27.09
CA LEU A 86 -28.72 -12.48 28.29
C LEU A 86 -28.07 -13.87 28.16
N ARG A 87 -28.73 -14.83 27.47
CA ARG A 87 -28.20 -16.17 27.26
C ARG A 87 -27.01 -16.12 26.27
N GLY A 88 -27.13 -15.33 25.24
CA GLY A 88 -26.04 -15.08 24.27
C GLY A 88 -24.81 -14.43 24.92
N ILE A 89 -25.01 -13.44 25.80
CA ILE A 89 -23.91 -12.81 26.55
C ILE A 89 -23.17 -13.83 27.44
N VAL A 90 -23.90 -14.65 28.19
CA VAL A 90 -23.30 -15.69 29.06
C VAL A 90 -22.56 -16.74 28.23
N ARG A 91 -23.14 -17.14 27.10
CA ARG A 91 -22.51 -18.07 26.16
C ARG A 91 -21.23 -17.51 25.58
N ALA A 92 -21.27 -16.30 25.08
CA ALA A 92 -20.09 -15.61 24.49
C ALA A 92 -18.98 -15.44 25.54
N ALA A 93 -19.32 -15.06 26.76
CA ALA A 93 -18.36 -14.96 27.85
C ALA A 93 -17.71 -16.32 28.17
N TYR A 94 -18.49 -17.39 28.18
CA TYR A 94 -18.01 -18.74 28.44
C TYR A 94 -17.06 -19.25 27.33
N VAL A 95 -17.43 -19.06 26.05
CA VAL A 95 -16.63 -19.47 24.90
C VAL A 95 -15.32 -18.69 24.85
N ASN A 96 -15.39 -17.37 25.04
CA ASN A 96 -14.22 -16.48 25.01
C ASN A 96 -13.26 -16.76 26.18
N LEU A 97 -13.77 -17.09 27.37
CA LEU A 97 -12.93 -17.46 28.52
C LEU A 97 -12.22 -18.80 28.36
N ARG A 98 -12.79 -19.72 27.59
CA ARG A 98 -12.21 -21.06 27.36
C ARG A 98 -11.34 -21.14 26.11
N GLY A 99 -11.32 -20.14 25.26
CA GLY A 99 -10.59 -20.17 23.99
C GLY A 99 -11.03 -21.31 23.07
N ILE A 100 -12.34 -21.66 23.09
CA ILE A 100 -12.89 -22.82 22.35
C ILE A 100 -12.97 -22.49 20.84
N ASP A 101 -13.17 -21.22 20.48
CA ASP A 101 -13.17 -20.72 19.10
C ASP A 101 -12.02 -19.75 18.90
N ASN A 102 -11.37 -19.82 17.73
CA ASN A 102 -10.30 -18.89 17.34
C ASN A 102 -10.81 -17.44 17.11
N GLU A 103 -12.13 -17.21 17.12
CA GLU A 103 -12.76 -15.90 17.02
C GLU A 103 -13.53 -15.54 18.28
N VAL A 104 -13.42 -14.26 18.68
CA VAL A 104 -14.18 -13.69 19.81
C VAL A 104 -15.67 -13.67 19.43
N GLN A 105 -16.49 -14.53 20.04
CA GLN A 105 -17.94 -14.49 19.83
C GLN A 105 -18.54 -13.19 20.35
N GLY A 106 -19.21 -12.44 19.45
CA GLY A 106 -19.97 -11.23 19.78
C GLY A 106 -21.31 -11.57 20.46
N GLY A 107 -21.60 -10.92 21.58
CA GLY A 107 -22.88 -11.05 22.28
C GLY A 107 -23.82 -9.86 22.08
N SER A 108 -23.67 -9.06 21.01
CA SER A 108 -24.50 -7.89 20.73
C SER A 108 -25.66 -8.27 19.81
N THR A 109 -26.89 -7.86 20.16
CA THR A 109 -28.09 -8.09 19.36
C THR A 109 -28.18 -7.11 18.18
N ILE A 110 -28.99 -7.45 17.15
CA ILE A 110 -29.33 -6.54 16.03
C ILE A 110 -29.87 -5.21 16.57
N THR A 111 -30.72 -5.24 17.59
CA THR A 111 -31.24 -4.01 18.22
C THR A 111 -30.16 -3.17 18.87
N GLN A 112 -29.16 -3.80 19.54
CA GLN A 112 -28.02 -3.07 20.09
C GLN A 112 -27.11 -2.48 18.99
N GLN A 113 -26.93 -3.20 17.88
CA GLN A 113 -26.20 -2.69 16.72
C GLN A 113 -26.91 -1.49 16.07
N LEU A 114 -28.24 -1.58 15.89
CA LEU A 114 -29.06 -0.47 15.41
C LEU A 114 -28.94 0.75 16.33
N VAL A 115 -29.07 0.54 17.65
CA VAL A 115 -28.93 1.61 18.65
C VAL A 115 -27.52 2.26 18.56
N LYS A 116 -26.48 1.45 18.50
CA LYS A 116 -25.11 1.97 18.36
C LYS A 116 -24.92 2.82 17.13
N ASN A 117 -25.47 2.40 15.99
CA ASN A 117 -25.25 3.06 14.71
C ASN A 117 -26.13 4.30 14.51
N VAL A 118 -27.31 4.34 15.15
CA VAL A 118 -28.34 5.35 14.84
C VAL A 118 -28.68 6.22 16.05
N TYR A 119 -28.72 5.66 17.28
CA TYR A 119 -29.28 6.32 18.45
C TYR A 119 -28.25 6.65 19.55
N ALA A 120 -27.04 6.06 19.50
CA ALA A 120 -26.07 6.20 20.58
C ALA A 120 -25.28 7.52 20.56
N GLY A 121 -25.26 8.23 19.44
CA GLY A 121 -24.59 9.52 19.33
C GLY A 121 -25.35 10.65 19.99
N THR A 122 -24.65 11.74 20.23
CA THR A 122 -25.23 13.00 20.76
C THR A 122 -24.94 14.12 19.78
N TYR A 123 -25.94 15.01 19.60
CA TYR A 123 -25.68 16.28 18.93
C TYR A 123 -24.90 17.19 19.88
N VAL A 124 -23.70 17.56 19.50
CA VAL A 124 -22.88 18.55 20.19
C VAL A 124 -22.94 19.83 19.38
N THR A 125 -23.50 20.87 19.96
CA THR A 125 -23.45 22.19 19.34
C THR A 125 -22.11 22.82 19.65
N ASP A 126 -21.36 23.17 18.61
CA ASP A 126 -20.14 23.96 18.77
C ASP A 126 -20.55 25.37 19.24
N PRO A 127 -20.15 25.81 20.43
CA PRO A 127 -20.52 27.10 20.97
C PRO A 127 -20.00 28.29 20.15
N THR A 128 -19.00 28.06 19.29
CA THR A 128 -18.36 29.10 18.47
C THR A 128 -19.02 29.26 17.11
N THR A 129 -19.47 28.15 16.52
CA THR A 129 -20.03 28.13 15.15
C THR A 129 -21.54 27.92 15.10
N GLY A 130 -22.15 27.48 16.19
CA GLY A 130 -23.59 27.15 16.25
C GLY A 130 -23.96 25.90 15.46
N LEU A 131 -23.01 25.20 14.85
CA LEU A 131 -23.26 24.00 14.07
C LEU A 131 -23.50 22.80 15.00
N HIS A 132 -24.47 21.97 14.62
CA HIS A 132 -24.79 20.74 15.34
C HIS A 132 -24.02 19.58 14.72
N ASP A 133 -23.10 18.97 15.47
CA ASP A 133 -22.33 17.78 15.06
C ASP A 133 -22.87 16.54 15.78
N TYR A 134 -23.08 15.44 15.03
CA TYR A 134 -23.48 14.17 15.61
C TYR A 134 -22.24 13.37 15.97
N VAL A 135 -21.90 13.32 17.25
CA VAL A 135 -20.70 12.65 17.75
C VAL A 135 -21.08 11.30 18.33
N LEU A 136 -20.49 10.24 17.77
CA LEU A 136 -20.54 8.93 18.41
C LEU A 136 -19.63 8.98 19.65
N PRO A 137 -20.12 8.53 20.81
CA PRO A 137 -19.33 8.55 22.03
C PRO A 137 -18.18 7.54 21.98
N GLU A 138 -17.11 7.83 22.73
CA GLU A 138 -16.00 6.89 22.91
C GLU A 138 -16.47 5.61 23.58
N ARG A 139 -15.84 4.48 23.21
CA ARG A 139 -16.15 3.17 23.79
C ARG A 139 -15.86 3.17 25.29
N SER A 140 -16.89 3.09 26.11
CA SER A 140 -16.80 2.98 27.57
C SER A 140 -17.86 2.04 28.11
N VAL A 141 -17.67 1.55 29.36
CA VAL A 141 -18.68 0.72 30.04
C VAL A 141 -20.00 1.49 30.19
N GLY A 142 -19.95 2.78 30.51
CA GLY A 142 -21.13 3.63 30.61
C GLY A 142 -21.88 3.76 29.29
N GLN A 143 -21.16 3.86 28.20
CA GLN A 143 -21.74 3.86 26.85
C GLN A 143 -22.43 2.54 26.53
N LYS A 144 -21.82 1.40 26.86
CA LYS A 144 -22.43 0.08 26.64
C LYS A 144 -23.72 -0.11 27.45
N ILE A 145 -23.75 0.39 28.69
CA ILE A 145 -24.97 0.41 29.52
C ILE A 145 -26.06 1.25 28.85
N ARG A 146 -25.71 2.43 28.34
CA ARG A 146 -26.65 3.32 27.62
C ARG A 146 -27.22 2.64 26.37
N GLU A 147 -26.38 1.97 25.57
CA GLU A 147 -26.81 1.20 24.40
C GLU A 147 -27.80 0.10 24.77
N ILE A 148 -27.55 -0.64 25.85
CA ILE A 148 -28.44 -1.66 26.39
C ILE A 148 -29.80 -1.06 26.78
N LEU A 149 -29.81 0.05 27.54
CA LEU A 149 -31.04 0.72 27.97
C LEU A 149 -31.86 1.25 26.78
N LEU A 150 -31.20 1.83 25.79
CA LEU A 150 -31.82 2.27 24.54
C LEU A 150 -32.40 1.10 23.74
N ALA A 151 -31.68 -0.02 23.65
CA ALA A 151 -32.16 -1.21 22.95
C ALA A 151 -33.41 -1.78 23.61
N ILE A 152 -33.44 -1.87 24.94
CA ILE A 152 -34.64 -2.29 25.69
C ILE A 152 -35.82 -1.34 25.44
N LYS A 153 -35.56 -0.04 25.37
CA LYS A 153 -36.59 0.97 25.14
C LYS A 153 -37.12 0.89 23.72
N LEU A 154 -36.22 0.75 22.72
CA LEU A 154 -36.58 0.63 21.32
C LEU A 154 -37.48 -0.59 21.06
N GLU A 155 -37.17 -1.74 21.66
CA GLU A 155 -37.98 -2.96 21.56
C GLU A 155 -39.38 -2.85 22.17
N ARG A 156 -39.58 -1.89 23.11
CA ARG A 156 -40.92 -1.59 23.68
C ARG A 156 -41.72 -0.64 22.82
N GLU A 157 -41.06 0.22 22.06
CA GLU A 157 -41.71 1.25 21.23
C GLU A 157 -41.92 0.79 19.79
N MET A 158 -41.08 -0.17 19.30
CA MET A 158 -41.12 -0.67 17.93
C MET A 158 -41.23 -2.20 17.90
N GLY A 159 -42.00 -2.71 16.95
CA GLY A 159 -42.09 -4.15 16.69
C GLY A 159 -40.80 -4.68 16.02
N LYS A 160 -40.54 -5.97 16.17
CA LYS A 160 -39.35 -6.65 15.64
C LYS A 160 -39.10 -6.41 14.16
N ASP A 161 -40.13 -6.55 13.33
CA ASP A 161 -40.01 -6.31 11.90
C ASP A 161 -39.64 -4.86 11.56
N ALA A 162 -40.16 -3.90 12.34
CA ALA A 162 -39.82 -2.49 12.13
C ALA A 162 -38.34 -2.21 12.53
N ILE A 163 -37.84 -2.83 13.61
CA ILE A 163 -36.45 -2.77 14.04
C ILE A 163 -35.55 -3.38 12.97
N LEU A 164 -35.89 -4.57 12.47
CA LEU A 164 -35.11 -5.26 11.43
C LEU A 164 -35.10 -4.48 10.12
N ALA A 165 -36.26 -3.95 9.71
CA ALA A 165 -36.37 -3.07 8.54
C ALA A 165 -35.46 -1.85 8.69
N GLN A 166 -35.50 -1.16 9.84
CA GLN A 166 -34.66 -0.02 10.11
C GLN A 166 -33.17 -0.39 10.13
N TYR A 167 -32.82 -1.52 10.73
CA TYR A 167 -31.43 -2.04 10.73
C TYR A 167 -30.94 -2.29 9.32
N LEU A 168 -31.66 -3.07 8.53
CA LEU A 168 -31.28 -3.44 7.17
C LEU A 168 -31.26 -2.24 6.20
N ASN A 169 -31.98 -1.16 6.49
CA ASN A 169 -31.95 0.08 5.73
C ASN A 169 -30.88 1.08 6.19
N THR A 170 -30.17 0.81 7.32
CA THR A 170 -29.24 1.78 7.90
C THR A 170 -27.84 1.23 8.12
N VAL A 171 -27.70 -0.10 8.24
CA VAL A 171 -26.39 -0.70 8.50
C VAL A 171 -25.46 -0.53 7.29
N TYR A 172 -24.20 -0.34 7.58
CA TYR A 172 -23.16 -0.21 6.57
C TYR A 172 -22.69 -1.57 6.09
N PHE A 173 -22.73 -1.80 4.78
CA PHE A 173 -22.33 -3.03 4.12
C PHE A 173 -20.97 -2.94 3.40
N GLY A 174 -20.15 -1.95 3.69
CA GLY A 174 -18.90 -1.73 2.95
C GLY A 174 -19.12 -0.94 1.65
N HIS A 175 -18.02 -0.56 1.01
CA HIS A 175 -17.99 0.10 -0.31
C HIS A 175 -18.96 1.31 -0.44
N GLY A 176 -19.16 2.05 0.65
CA GLY A 176 -20.09 3.20 0.69
C GLY A 176 -21.57 2.84 0.72
N ALA A 177 -21.96 1.56 0.76
CA ALA A 177 -23.34 1.12 0.74
C ALA A 177 -23.97 1.11 2.15
N TYR A 178 -24.92 2.01 2.37
CA TYR A 178 -25.77 2.03 3.57
C TYR A 178 -27.16 1.49 3.26
N GLY A 179 -27.50 0.38 3.88
CA GLY A 179 -28.76 -0.33 3.68
C GLY A 179 -28.68 -1.43 2.62
N ALA A 180 -29.61 -2.38 2.75
CA ALA A 180 -29.65 -3.59 1.92
C ALA A 180 -29.86 -3.31 0.43
N GLU A 181 -30.69 -2.32 0.09
CA GLU A 181 -30.95 -1.94 -1.32
C GLU A 181 -29.68 -1.37 -1.94
N ALA A 182 -29.04 -0.40 -1.27
CA ALA A 182 -27.79 0.18 -1.73
C ALA A 182 -26.70 -0.88 -1.87
N ALA A 183 -26.61 -1.83 -0.93
CA ALA A 183 -25.64 -2.92 -1.00
C ALA A 183 -25.91 -3.88 -2.18
N ALA A 184 -27.17 -4.23 -2.43
CA ALA A 184 -27.57 -5.09 -3.54
C ALA A 184 -27.24 -4.45 -4.89
N GLN A 185 -27.52 -3.16 -5.05
CA GLN A 185 -27.15 -2.40 -6.23
C GLN A 185 -25.63 -2.30 -6.38
N THR A 186 -24.93 -1.97 -5.30
CA THR A 186 -23.46 -1.81 -5.32
C THR A 186 -22.74 -3.07 -5.72
N TYR A 187 -23.08 -4.17 -5.08
CA TYR A 187 -22.30 -5.40 -5.21
C TYR A 187 -22.81 -6.31 -6.33
N PHE A 188 -24.08 -6.16 -6.74
CA PHE A 188 -24.71 -7.11 -7.68
C PHE A 188 -25.54 -6.44 -8.79
N GLY A 189 -25.65 -5.11 -8.81
CA GLY A 189 -26.39 -4.38 -9.84
C GLY A 189 -27.89 -4.69 -9.92
N LYS A 190 -28.52 -5.09 -8.78
CA LYS A 190 -29.92 -5.51 -8.75
C LYS A 190 -30.63 -5.14 -7.44
N PRO A 191 -31.97 -5.13 -7.42
CA PRO A 191 -32.74 -4.84 -6.20
C PRO A 191 -32.48 -5.85 -5.08
N ALA A 192 -32.56 -5.40 -3.82
CA ALA A 192 -32.39 -6.26 -2.63
C ALA A 192 -33.40 -7.43 -2.60
N SER A 193 -34.55 -7.30 -3.20
CA SER A 193 -35.57 -8.35 -3.33
C SER A 193 -35.11 -9.56 -4.17
N GLU A 194 -34.14 -9.37 -5.07
CA GLU A 194 -33.67 -10.38 -6.02
C GLU A 194 -32.38 -11.07 -5.59
N LEU A 195 -31.87 -10.79 -4.40
CA LEU A 195 -30.66 -11.42 -3.88
C LEU A 195 -30.84 -12.93 -3.73
N THR A 196 -29.93 -13.68 -4.30
CA THR A 196 -29.84 -15.14 -4.14
C THR A 196 -29.27 -15.50 -2.76
N VAL A 197 -29.34 -16.78 -2.39
CA VAL A 197 -28.75 -17.27 -1.12
C VAL A 197 -27.25 -16.97 -1.01
N LEU A 198 -26.53 -17.13 -2.12
CA LEU A 198 -25.07 -16.90 -2.12
C LEU A 198 -24.74 -15.42 -1.89
N GLU A 199 -25.40 -14.52 -2.62
CA GLU A 199 -25.24 -13.08 -2.50
C GLU A 199 -25.69 -12.58 -1.12
N ALA A 200 -26.80 -13.10 -0.61
CA ALA A 200 -27.27 -12.82 0.76
C ALA A 200 -26.25 -13.22 1.84
N ALA A 201 -25.65 -14.40 1.70
CA ALA A 201 -24.59 -14.86 2.60
C ALA A 201 -23.32 -14.01 2.47
N THR A 202 -22.99 -13.57 1.24
CA THR A 202 -21.88 -12.63 0.98
C THR A 202 -22.11 -11.32 1.74
N LEU A 203 -23.29 -10.69 1.62
CA LEU A 203 -23.60 -9.45 2.34
C LEU A 203 -23.66 -9.63 3.85
N ALA A 204 -24.24 -10.74 4.34
CA ALA A 204 -24.25 -11.02 5.77
C ALA A 204 -22.84 -11.19 6.35
N GLY A 205 -21.91 -11.75 5.56
CA GLY A 205 -20.49 -11.86 5.90
C GLY A 205 -19.79 -10.51 6.07
N VAL A 206 -20.15 -9.53 5.26
CA VAL A 206 -19.59 -8.16 5.29
C VAL A 206 -19.92 -7.45 6.61
N LEU A 207 -21.10 -7.66 7.20
CA LEU A 207 -21.58 -6.90 8.37
C LEU A 207 -20.67 -6.99 9.60
N HIS A 208 -19.89 -8.05 9.72
CA HIS A 208 -18.99 -8.26 10.86
C HIS A 208 -17.87 -7.20 10.92
N ALA A 209 -17.22 -6.92 9.78
CA ALA A 209 -16.23 -5.87 9.61
C ALA A 209 -16.20 -5.44 8.14
N PRO A 210 -17.00 -4.44 7.75
CA PRO A 210 -17.26 -4.11 6.36
C PRO A 210 -16.03 -3.79 5.50
N GLU A 211 -15.00 -3.20 6.09
CA GLU A 211 -13.75 -2.88 5.40
C GLU A 211 -12.81 -4.10 5.26
N ASP A 212 -12.91 -5.06 6.21
CA ASP A 212 -12.06 -6.25 6.20
C ASP A 212 -12.63 -7.37 5.33
N TYR A 213 -13.94 -7.35 5.09
CA TYR A 213 -14.68 -8.39 4.36
C TYR A 213 -15.42 -7.85 3.14
N ASP A 214 -14.92 -6.75 2.55
CA ASP A 214 -15.46 -6.21 1.30
C ASP A 214 -15.26 -7.23 0.16
N PRO A 215 -16.31 -7.68 -0.54
CA PRO A 215 -16.18 -8.70 -1.58
C PRO A 215 -15.47 -8.21 -2.84
N ILE A 216 -15.30 -6.89 -3.03
CA ILE A 216 -14.57 -6.29 -4.14
C ILE A 216 -13.09 -6.21 -3.78
N ASP A 217 -12.79 -5.56 -2.64
CA ASP A 217 -11.42 -5.29 -2.24
C ASP A 217 -10.74 -6.51 -1.61
N ARG A 218 -11.53 -7.39 -0.95
CA ARG A 218 -11.04 -8.55 -0.19
C ARG A 218 -11.85 -9.83 -0.45
N PRO A 219 -11.90 -10.32 -1.69
CA PRO A 219 -12.76 -11.44 -2.07
C PRO A 219 -12.45 -12.74 -1.33
N PHE A 220 -11.18 -12.99 -0.98
CA PHE A 220 -10.79 -14.20 -0.23
C PHE A 220 -11.24 -14.14 1.23
N ASP A 221 -11.10 -12.99 1.88
CA ASP A 221 -11.53 -12.80 3.26
C ASP A 221 -13.05 -12.82 3.35
N ASN A 222 -13.73 -12.19 2.39
CA ASN A 222 -15.18 -12.28 2.27
C ASN A 222 -15.66 -13.71 2.09
N ARG A 223 -15.00 -14.53 1.26
CA ARG A 223 -15.37 -15.93 1.05
C ARG A 223 -15.40 -16.70 2.37
N PHE A 224 -14.43 -16.50 3.23
CA PHE A 224 -14.41 -17.14 4.55
C PHE A 224 -15.65 -16.76 5.36
N ARG A 225 -16.02 -15.49 5.39
CA ARG A 225 -17.20 -14.98 6.12
C ARG A 225 -18.52 -15.40 5.47
N ARG A 226 -18.59 -15.44 4.14
CA ARG A 226 -19.73 -15.96 3.39
C ARG A 226 -19.98 -17.43 3.73
N ASP A 227 -18.92 -18.23 3.75
CA ASP A 227 -19.01 -19.65 4.04
C ASP A 227 -19.46 -19.88 5.51
N TYR A 228 -18.95 -19.06 6.45
CA TYR A 228 -19.44 -19.00 7.81
C TYR A 228 -20.95 -18.65 7.88
N ALA A 229 -21.41 -17.65 7.14
CA ALA A 229 -22.82 -17.30 7.09
C ALA A 229 -23.70 -18.45 6.56
N LEU A 230 -23.25 -19.16 5.52
CA LEU A 230 -23.92 -20.36 5.02
C LEU A 230 -24.00 -21.47 6.08
N ASP A 231 -22.94 -21.66 6.88
CA ASP A 231 -22.94 -22.63 7.99
C ASP A 231 -23.90 -22.24 9.11
N GLN A 232 -23.98 -20.96 9.46
CA GLN A 232 -24.96 -20.48 10.43
C GLN A 232 -26.40 -20.66 9.91
N MET A 233 -26.64 -20.40 8.61
CA MET A 233 -27.95 -20.67 8.00
C MET A 233 -28.34 -22.16 8.07
N VAL A 234 -27.38 -23.07 7.89
CA VAL A 234 -27.61 -24.52 8.10
C VAL A 234 -27.88 -24.82 9.55
N ARG A 235 -27.06 -24.31 10.46
CA ARG A 235 -27.16 -24.54 11.90
C ARG A 235 -28.52 -24.17 12.48
N TYR A 236 -29.11 -23.07 11.99
CA TYR A 236 -30.40 -22.56 12.45
C TYR A 236 -31.57 -22.92 11.55
N GLY A 237 -31.38 -23.85 10.59
CA GLY A 237 -32.46 -24.43 9.79
C GLY A 237 -32.99 -23.59 8.62
N TYR A 238 -32.30 -22.51 8.25
CA TYR A 238 -32.66 -21.69 7.09
C TYR A 238 -32.16 -22.27 5.76
N LEU A 239 -31.16 -23.16 5.78
CA LEU A 239 -30.56 -23.76 4.60
C LEU A 239 -30.29 -25.25 4.82
N LYS A 240 -30.48 -26.07 3.77
CA LYS A 240 -30.13 -27.50 3.82
C LYS A 240 -28.62 -27.69 3.68
N PRO A 241 -27.97 -28.65 4.42
CA PRO A 241 -26.53 -28.86 4.35
C PRO A 241 -25.98 -29.07 2.93
N GLU A 242 -26.68 -29.91 2.13
CA GLU A 242 -26.21 -30.25 0.78
C GLU A 242 -26.26 -29.04 -0.17
N ARG A 243 -27.16 -28.07 0.08
CA ARG A 243 -27.21 -26.83 -0.68
C ARG A 243 -26.09 -25.87 -0.27
N ALA A 244 -25.77 -25.81 1.04
CA ALA A 244 -24.66 -25.00 1.54
C ALA A 244 -23.33 -25.46 0.93
N GLU A 245 -23.04 -26.75 0.95
CA GLU A 245 -21.80 -27.28 0.37
C GLU A 245 -21.66 -26.98 -1.13
N ARG A 246 -22.75 -27.07 -1.88
CA ARG A 246 -22.74 -26.67 -3.30
C ARG A 246 -22.48 -25.17 -3.50
N LEU A 247 -22.94 -24.32 -2.58
CA LEU A 247 -22.75 -22.89 -2.65
C LEU A 247 -21.33 -22.48 -2.26
N LYS A 248 -20.74 -23.13 -1.23
CA LYS A 248 -19.35 -22.92 -0.82
C LYS A 248 -18.34 -23.32 -1.92
N ALA A 249 -18.68 -24.35 -2.72
CA ALA A 249 -17.85 -24.76 -3.85
C ALA A 249 -17.77 -23.72 -4.98
N LYS A 250 -18.70 -22.73 -5.00
CA LYS A 250 -18.65 -21.66 -5.99
C LYS A 250 -17.56 -20.64 -5.65
N PRO A 251 -16.91 -20.05 -6.67
CA PRO A 251 -15.97 -18.95 -6.46
C PRO A 251 -16.65 -17.80 -5.72
N CYS A 252 -15.84 -16.94 -5.08
CA CYS A 252 -16.39 -15.81 -4.36
C CYS A 252 -17.15 -14.86 -5.27
N CYS A 253 -18.20 -14.37 -4.70
CA CYS A 253 -18.75 -13.04 -4.82
C CYS A 253 -19.52 -12.70 -6.11
N GLY A 254 -19.60 -13.57 -7.10
CA GLY A 254 -20.35 -13.28 -8.33
C GLY A 254 -19.68 -12.19 -9.19
N THR A 255 -20.30 -11.84 -10.29
CA THR A 255 -19.89 -10.67 -11.09
C THR A 255 -20.35 -9.41 -10.36
N VAL A 256 -19.43 -8.76 -9.70
CA VAL A 256 -19.65 -7.43 -9.16
C VAL A 256 -19.41 -6.46 -10.30
N GLU A 257 -20.47 -5.97 -10.90
CA GLU A 257 -20.39 -4.80 -11.76
C GLU A 257 -20.39 -3.57 -10.86
N THR A 258 -19.20 -3.04 -10.60
CA THR A 258 -19.05 -1.80 -9.84
C THR A 258 -19.10 -0.63 -10.80
N ASP A 259 -20.16 0.12 -10.74
CA ASP A 259 -20.18 1.48 -11.26
C ASP A 259 -19.73 2.46 -10.17
N ASP A 260 -18.45 2.29 -9.74
CA ASP A 260 -17.81 3.18 -8.77
C ASP A 260 -17.63 4.61 -9.31
N ALA A 261 -17.83 4.82 -10.60
CA ALA A 261 -17.70 6.13 -11.23
C ALA A 261 -18.71 7.15 -10.67
N GLU A 262 -19.86 6.70 -10.16
CA GLU A 262 -20.85 7.58 -9.52
C GLU A 262 -20.52 7.97 -8.08
N ARG A 263 -19.68 7.19 -7.38
CA ARG A 263 -19.38 7.39 -5.94
C ARG A 263 -18.17 8.25 -5.69
N ILE A 264 -17.22 8.22 -6.60
CA ILE A 264 -16.10 9.13 -6.64
C ILE A 264 -16.30 10.01 -7.85
N SER A 265 -17.13 11.07 -7.73
CA SER A 265 -17.18 12.11 -8.77
C SER A 265 -15.89 12.93 -8.70
N ALA A 266 -14.77 12.27 -9.01
CA ALA A 266 -13.51 12.96 -9.21
C ALA A 266 -13.34 13.27 -10.71
N PRO A 267 -12.84 14.43 -11.10
CA PRO A 267 -12.26 14.57 -12.43
C PRO A 267 -11.16 13.51 -12.57
N LEU A 268 -11.17 12.75 -13.63
CA LEU A 268 -10.41 11.54 -14.03
C LEU A 268 -8.87 11.55 -13.85
N GLN A 269 -8.33 12.02 -12.74
CA GLN A 269 -6.86 12.19 -12.61
C GLN A 269 -6.26 11.82 -11.24
N ALA A 270 -7.02 11.33 -10.28
CA ALA A 270 -6.50 11.08 -8.94
C ALA A 270 -7.22 9.95 -8.19
N GLU A 271 -7.89 9.05 -8.88
CA GLU A 271 -8.77 8.04 -8.28
C GLU A 271 -8.03 7.17 -7.28
N TYR A 272 -6.84 6.67 -7.61
CA TYR A 272 -6.01 5.87 -6.70
C TYR A 272 -5.63 6.62 -5.43
N PHE A 273 -5.35 7.92 -5.54
CA PHE A 273 -5.05 8.75 -4.38
C PHE A 273 -6.31 9.03 -3.55
N VAL A 274 -7.44 9.34 -4.20
CA VAL A 274 -8.71 9.57 -3.49
C VAL A 274 -9.16 8.31 -2.76
N ASP A 275 -8.99 7.14 -3.37
CA ASP A 275 -9.28 5.85 -2.72
C ASP A 275 -8.34 5.57 -1.54
N PHE A 276 -7.04 5.85 -1.69
CA PHE A 276 -6.09 5.79 -0.58
C PHE A 276 -6.50 6.70 0.59
N VAL A 277 -6.91 7.94 0.29
CA VAL A 277 -7.43 8.89 1.29
C VAL A 277 -8.73 8.36 1.92
N ARG A 278 -9.65 7.81 1.13
CA ARG A 278 -10.89 7.21 1.60
C ARG A 278 -10.63 6.09 2.61
N GLN A 279 -9.75 5.16 2.27
CA GLN A 279 -9.38 4.04 3.14
C GLN A 279 -8.74 4.52 4.45
N ASP A 280 -7.79 5.47 4.40
CA ASP A 280 -7.17 6.01 5.61
C ASP A 280 -8.18 6.81 6.48
N LEU A 281 -9.11 7.56 5.85
CA LEU A 281 -10.18 8.23 6.58
C LEU A 281 -11.10 7.23 7.29
N LEU A 282 -11.44 6.11 6.64
CA LEU A 282 -12.28 5.05 7.21
C LEU A 282 -11.62 4.42 8.45
N GLU A 283 -10.32 4.15 8.40
CA GLU A 283 -9.56 3.66 9.56
C GLU A 283 -9.54 4.67 10.71
N ARG A 284 -9.36 5.97 10.40
CA ARG A 284 -9.24 7.03 11.41
C ARG A 284 -10.57 7.42 12.05
N TYR A 285 -11.62 7.53 11.25
CA TYR A 285 -12.87 8.16 11.68
C TYR A 285 -14.07 7.21 11.64
N GLY A 286 -13.96 6.07 10.98
CA GLY A 286 -15.06 5.12 10.77
C GLY A 286 -16.03 5.57 9.67
N SER A 287 -16.76 4.59 9.12
CA SER A 287 -17.63 4.76 7.97
C SER A 287 -18.74 5.80 8.16
N ALA A 288 -19.39 5.80 9.32
CA ALA A 288 -20.48 6.75 9.61
C ALA A 288 -20.02 8.21 9.50
N ARG A 289 -18.79 8.51 9.90
CA ARG A 289 -18.26 9.88 9.84
C ARG A 289 -17.72 10.23 8.46
N VAL A 290 -17.12 9.28 7.75
CA VAL A 290 -16.59 9.51 6.41
C VAL A 290 -17.71 9.69 5.40
N TYR A 291 -18.72 8.83 5.41
CA TYR A 291 -19.77 8.88 4.40
C TYR A 291 -21.01 9.70 4.81
N GLY A 292 -21.18 9.99 6.08
CA GLY A 292 -22.35 10.70 6.59
C GLY A 292 -22.04 11.90 7.46
N GLY A 293 -20.79 12.10 7.84
CA GLY A 293 -20.37 13.12 8.82
C GLY A 293 -19.89 14.44 8.23
N GLY A 294 -19.90 14.62 6.90
CA GLY A 294 -19.64 15.91 6.26
C GLY A 294 -18.25 16.48 6.46
N LEU A 295 -17.20 15.64 6.44
CA LEU A 295 -15.83 16.09 6.55
C LEU A 295 -15.43 16.97 5.36
N ARG A 296 -14.56 17.94 5.59
CA ARG A 296 -13.84 18.68 4.54
C ARG A 296 -12.38 18.35 4.66
N VAL A 297 -11.85 17.65 3.66
CA VAL A 297 -10.49 17.12 3.65
C VAL A 297 -9.68 17.88 2.60
N THR A 298 -8.71 18.69 3.04
CA THR A 298 -7.71 19.28 2.13
C THR A 298 -6.49 18.37 2.15
N THR A 299 -6.17 17.81 0.99
CA THR A 299 -5.06 16.89 0.84
C THR A 299 -3.77 17.60 0.45
N THR A 300 -2.68 16.84 0.46
CA THR A 300 -1.35 17.30 0.04
C THR A 300 -1.13 17.17 -1.47
N LEU A 301 -2.04 16.53 -2.21
CA LEU A 301 -1.90 16.28 -3.63
C LEU A 301 -1.79 17.58 -4.43
N ASP A 302 -0.84 17.63 -5.35
CA ASP A 302 -0.73 18.67 -6.37
C ASP A 302 -1.20 18.10 -7.71
N LEU A 303 -2.37 18.53 -8.20
CA LEU A 303 -2.94 18.03 -9.46
C LEU A 303 -2.03 18.22 -10.67
N ARG A 304 -1.18 19.28 -10.67
CA ARG A 304 -0.19 19.49 -11.72
C ARG A 304 0.88 18.39 -11.70
N LEU A 305 1.34 17.99 -10.52
CA LEU A 305 2.31 16.91 -10.33
C LEU A 305 1.68 15.55 -10.58
N GLN A 306 0.43 15.34 -10.14
CA GLN A 306 -0.32 14.13 -10.43
C GLN A 306 -0.43 13.91 -11.95
N ALA A 307 -0.88 14.94 -12.68
CA ALA A 307 -0.97 14.87 -14.13
C ALA A 307 0.42 14.67 -14.81
N ALA A 308 1.50 15.17 -14.22
CA ALA A 308 2.86 14.91 -14.71
C ALA A 308 3.29 13.46 -14.51
N ALA A 309 2.97 12.85 -13.36
CA ALA A 309 3.24 11.44 -13.06
C ALA A 309 2.52 10.52 -14.06
N GLU A 310 1.23 10.73 -14.26
CA GLU A 310 0.43 9.96 -15.20
C GLU A 310 0.88 10.13 -16.65
N ARG A 311 1.25 11.35 -17.06
CA ARG A 311 1.81 11.59 -18.40
C ARG A 311 3.14 10.88 -18.60
N ALA A 312 4.04 10.95 -17.61
CA ALA A 312 5.33 10.26 -17.69
C ALA A 312 5.15 8.75 -17.85
N ILE A 313 4.23 8.14 -17.09
CA ILE A 313 3.89 6.72 -17.22
C ILE A 313 3.35 6.43 -18.64
N ARG A 314 2.33 7.17 -19.10
CA ARG A 314 1.73 6.97 -20.44
C ARG A 314 2.70 7.18 -21.57
N THR A 315 3.69 8.06 -21.43
CA THR A 315 4.71 8.32 -22.46
C THR A 315 5.62 7.12 -22.67
N HIS A 316 5.98 6.44 -21.59
CA HIS A 316 6.90 5.30 -21.64
C HIS A 316 6.21 3.94 -21.72
N LEU A 317 4.92 3.88 -21.39
CA LEU A 317 4.06 2.70 -21.44
C LEU A 317 2.74 3.07 -22.14
N PRO A 318 2.75 3.26 -23.46
CA PRO A 318 1.59 3.79 -24.20
C PRO A 318 0.46 2.78 -24.41
N ASP A 319 0.76 1.47 -24.53
CA ASP A 319 -0.26 0.46 -24.74
C ASP A 319 -0.86 -0.03 -23.41
N PRO A 320 -2.15 0.28 -23.10
CA PRO A 320 -2.78 -0.14 -21.87
C PRO A 320 -3.11 -1.65 -21.81
N ARG A 321 -2.93 -2.40 -22.89
CA ARG A 321 -3.27 -3.82 -22.98
C ARG A 321 -2.04 -4.73 -22.89
N GLU A 322 -0.96 -4.33 -23.56
CA GLU A 322 0.25 -5.13 -23.73
C GLU A 322 1.38 -4.71 -22.79
N ASP A 323 1.48 -3.39 -22.48
CA ASP A 323 2.52 -2.89 -21.60
C ASP A 323 2.27 -3.27 -20.13
N PRO A 324 3.32 -3.44 -19.33
CA PRO A 324 3.22 -3.61 -17.88
C PRO A 324 2.58 -2.40 -17.21
N ASP A 325 2.11 -2.57 -15.99
CA ASP A 325 1.69 -1.47 -15.15
C ASP A 325 2.88 -0.69 -14.56
N ALA A 326 2.58 0.49 -14.05
CA ALA A 326 3.53 1.30 -13.29
C ALA A 326 2.85 2.01 -12.14
N ALA A 327 3.60 2.21 -11.07
CA ALA A 327 3.21 3.09 -9.98
C ALA A 327 4.29 4.13 -9.74
N LEU A 328 3.87 5.35 -9.39
CA LEU A 328 4.75 6.45 -9.01
C LEU A 328 4.21 7.14 -7.75
N VAL A 329 5.06 7.30 -6.75
CA VAL A 329 4.78 8.13 -5.59
C VAL A 329 5.84 9.22 -5.48
N ALA A 330 5.42 10.45 -5.15
CA ALA A 330 6.32 11.56 -4.88
C ALA A 330 5.99 12.22 -3.54
N ILE A 331 7.03 12.50 -2.74
CA ILE A 331 6.94 13.06 -1.39
C ILE A 331 7.80 14.31 -1.29
N ASP A 332 7.24 15.35 -0.67
CA ASP A 332 7.98 16.54 -0.24
C ASP A 332 8.90 16.19 0.93
N VAL A 333 10.19 16.33 0.73
CA VAL A 333 11.21 15.86 1.68
C VAL A 333 11.11 16.55 3.06
N PRO A 334 10.93 17.89 3.14
CA PRO A 334 10.86 18.57 4.42
C PRO A 334 9.62 18.27 5.27
N THR A 335 8.53 17.79 4.66
CA THR A 335 7.22 17.69 5.34
C THR A 335 6.63 16.29 5.36
N GLY A 336 7.06 15.38 4.49
CA GLY A 336 6.43 14.07 4.29
C GLY A 336 5.12 14.13 3.49
N GLU A 337 4.76 15.28 2.90
CA GLU A 337 3.54 15.46 2.11
C GLU A 337 3.59 14.62 0.83
N ILE A 338 2.55 13.81 0.58
CA ILE A 338 2.39 13.08 -0.68
C ILE A 338 1.94 14.07 -1.75
N LEU A 339 2.82 14.39 -2.69
CA LEU A 339 2.58 15.35 -3.76
C LEU A 339 1.89 14.75 -4.99
N ALA A 340 2.17 13.49 -5.28
CA ALA A 340 1.57 12.71 -6.36
C ALA A 340 1.55 11.23 -6.01
N MET A 341 0.51 10.50 -6.45
CA MET A 341 0.37 9.06 -6.31
C MET A 341 -0.37 8.51 -7.53
N ALA A 342 0.36 7.91 -8.46
CA ALA A 342 -0.20 7.11 -9.53
C ALA A 342 -0.12 5.63 -9.12
N GLY A 343 -1.25 5.01 -8.83
CA GLY A 343 -1.35 3.63 -8.32
C GLY A 343 -1.61 2.59 -9.42
N GLY A 344 -1.44 2.96 -10.68
CA GLY A 344 -1.68 2.13 -11.86
C GLY A 344 -1.98 2.99 -13.07
N ARG A 345 -2.23 2.36 -14.22
CA ARG A 345 -2.43 3.04 -15.51
C ARG A 345 -3.91 3.27 -15.86
N ASN A 346 -4.80 2.47 -15.29
CA ASN A 346 -6.22 2.51 -15.61
C ASN A 346 -7.06 2.07 -14.41
N TRP A 347 -7.71 3.02 -13.78
CA TRP A 347 -8.60 2.81 -12.64
C TRP A 347 -9.84 1.94 -12.98
N GLU A 348 -10.41 2.11 -14.17
CA GLU A 348 -11.58 1.32 -14.59
C GLU A 348 -11.24 -0.17 -14.77
N ARG A 349 -10.02 -0.46 -15.23
CA ARG A 349 -9.52 -1.84 -15.39
C ARG A 349 -9.20 -2.51 -14.05
N SER A 350 -8.65 -1.75 -13.11
CA SER A 350 -8.32 -2.26 -11.78
C SER A 350 -8.32 -1.16 -10.73
N LYS A 351 -9.05 -1.40 -9.67
CA LYS A 351 -9.11 -0.54 -8.48
C LYS A 351 -7.94 -0.80 -7.52
N PHE A 352 -7.16 -1.86 -7.75
CA PHE A 352 -6.03 -2.22 -6.90
C PHE A 352 -4.90 -1.19 -7.02
N ASN A 353 -4.59 -0.51 -5.89
CA ASN A 353 -3.60 0.55 -5.84
C ASN A 353 -2.18 -0.01 -5.73
N LEU A 354 -1.45 -0.02 -6.85
CA LEU A 354 -0.07 -0.49 -6.95
C LEU A 354 0.94 0.43 -6.24
N ALA A 355 0.54 1.64 -5.80
CA ALA A 355 1.41 2.51 -5.02
C ALA A 355 1.52 2.06 -3.55
N THR A 356 0.51 1.37 -3.03
CA THR A 356 0.44 0.92 -1.63
C THR A 356 0.46 -0.59 -1.47
N PHE A 357 0.06 -1.35 -2.47
CA PHE A 357 -0.13 -2.81 -2.43
C PHE A 357 -0.93 -3.27 -1.21
N ARG A 358 -1.86 -2.45 -0.74
CA ARG A 358 -2.67 -2.74 0.45
C ARG A 358 -3.51 -3.99 0.20
N GLY A 359 -3.38 -4.97 1.12
CA GLY A 359 -4.01 -6.28 0.97
C GLY A 359 -3.21 -7.28 0.12
N GLY A 360 -2.00 -6.91 -0.35
CA GLY A 360 -1.09 -7.78 -1.08
C GLY A 360 0.28 -7.91 -0.40
N THR A 361 1.14 -8.74 -0.95
CA THR A 361 2.49 -9.03 -0.43
C THR A 361 3.54 -7.97 -0.82
N GLY A 362 3.18 -6.94 -1.57
CA GLY A 362 4.13 -6.00 -2.16
C GLY A 362 4.88 -6.60 -3.38
N ARG A 363 5.96 -5.92 -3.79
CA ARG A 363 6.83 -6.32 -4.90
C ARG A 363 8.30 -6.29 -4.49
N GLN A 364 9.09 -7.16 -5.07
CA GLN A 364 10.52 -7.24 -4.80
C GLN A 364 11.24 -5.97 -5.27
N ALA A 365 11.88 -5.25 -4.31
CA ALA A 365 12.57 -4.00 -4.64
C ALA A 365 13.85 -4.20 -5.48
N GLY A 366 14.35 -5.43 -5.56
CA GLY A 366 15.63 -5.69 -6.17
C GLY A 366 16.74 -4.84 -5.54
N SER A 367 17.72 -4.47 -6.33
CA SER A 367 18.87 -3.67 -5.87
C SER A 367 18.51 -2.28 -5.32
N ALA A 368 17.27 -1.80 -5.39
CA ALA A 368 16.88 -0.56 -4.71
C ALA A 368 16.97 -0.71 -3.18
N PHE A 369 16.86 -1.91 -2.65
CA PHE A 369 17.00 -2.20 -1.22
C PHE A 369 18.44 -2.01 -0.70
N LYS A 370 19.46 -2.04 -1.58
CA LYS A 370 20.86 -1.83 -1.21
C LYS A 370 21.12 -0.47 -0.53
N ALA A 371 20.28 0.53 -0.77
CA ALA A 371 20.35 1.81 -0.06
C ALA A 371 20.22 1.64 1.46
N PHE A 372 19.39 0.69 1.90
CA PHE A 372 19.20 0.41 3.34
C PHE A 372 20.33 -0.41 3.94
N THR A 373 20.87 -1.36 3.17
CA THR A 373 22.11 -2.06 3.56
C THR A 373 23.28 -1.08 3.69
N LEU A 374 23.40 -0.13 2.75
CA LEU A 374 24.41 0.92 2.82
C LEU A 374 24.20 1.84 4.03
N ALA A 375 22.96 2.21 4.35
CA ALA A 375 22.66 3.00 5.55
C ALA A 375 23.03 2.26 6.85
N ALA A 376 22.76 0.94 6.90
CA ALA A 376 23.21 0.10 8.02
C ALA A 376 24.73 0.01 8.11
N ALA A 377 25.42 -0.05 6.96
CA ALA A 377 26.89 -0.04 6.91
C ALA A 377 27.47 1.30 7.39
N MET A 378 26.92 2.44 6.97
CA MET A 378 27.36 3.75 7.48
C MET A 378 27.16 3.87 8.98
N ARG A 379 25.99 3.49 9.51
CA ARG A 379 25.71 3.42 10.96
C ARG A 379 26.73 2.53 11.71
N ALA A 380 27.28 1.52 11.05
CA ALA A 380 28.29 0.63 11.61
C ALA A 380 29.76 1.08 11.35
N GLY A 381 29.98 2.25 10.75
CA GLY A 381 31.29 2.85 10.52
C GLY A 381 32.06 2.31 9.31
N TYR A 382 31.39 1.68 8.33
CA TYR A 382 32.06 1.21 7.12
C TYR A 382 32.53 2.37 6.24
N ASP A 383 33.71 2.22 5.64
CA ASP A 383 34.31 3.21 4.73
C ASP A 383 33.85 2.96 3.28
N LEU A 384 33.25 3.96 2.66
CA LEU A 384 32.91 3.92 1.22
C LEU A 384 34.14 3.76 0.32
N ARG A 385 35.34 4.09 0.82
CA ARG A 385 36.63 3.98 0.11
C ARG A 385 37.27 2.60 0.28
N ALA A 386 36.78 1.78 1.23
CA ALA A 386 37.29 0.43 1.44
C ALA A 386 37.15 -0.41 0.17
N ILE A 387 38.17 -1.18 -0.15
CA ILE A 387 38.24 -1.98 -1.37
C ILE A 387 37.66 -3.36 -1.12
N TRP A 388 36.70 -3.73 -1.95
CA TRP A 388 36.01 -5.00 -1.93
C TRP A 388 36.28 -5.81 -3.19
N SER A 389 36.36 -7.13 -3.03
CA SER A 389 36.37 -8.04 -4.19
C SER A 389 34.95 -8.28 -4.66
N GLY A 390 34.68 -8.08 -5.96
CA GLY A 390 33.38 -8.28 -6.58
C GLY A 390 33.47 -9.36 -7.67
N PRO A 391 33.74 -10.65 -7.35
CA PRO A 391 33.74 -11.72 -8.35
C PRO A 391 32.35 -11.87 -8.99
N SER A 392 32.26 -12.53 -10.16
CA SER A 392 30.98 -12.75 -10.86
C SER A 392 29.98 -13.54 -10.00
N THR A 393 30.47 -14.46 -9.17
CA THR A 393 29.69 -15.19 -8.17
C THR A 393 30.58 -15.45 -6.94
N ILE A 394 29.98 -15.65 -5.78
CA ILE A 394 30.66 -15.96 -4.54
C ILE A 394 29.78 -16.86 -3.68
N ALA A 395 30.36 -17.81 -2.95
CA ALA A 395 29.65 -18.52 -1.89
C ALA A 395 29.73 -17.73 -0.58
N ILE A 396 28.60 -17.56 0.11
CA ILE A 396 28.48 -16.89 1.40
C ILE A 396 28.00 -17.92 2.44
N PRO A 397 28.91 -18.64 3.12
CA PRO A 397 28.56 -19.70 4.07
C PRO A 397 27.77 -19.19 5.29
N ASP A 398 28.03 -17.94 5.73
CA ASP A 398 27.33 -17.32 6.87
C ASP A 398 25.88 -16.93 6.56
N CYS A 399 25.47 -17.09 5.31
CA CYS A 399 24.11 -16.89 4.84
C CYS A 399 23.54 -18.23 4.34
N PRO A 400 22.89 -19.01 5.20
CA PRO A 400 22.40 -20.34 4.82
C PRO A 400 21.32 -20.26 3.75
N ASP A 401 21.47 -21.13 2.75
CA ASP A 401 20.48 -21.35 1.69
C ASP A 401 20.15 -22.86 1.63
N PRO A 402 18.98 -23.27 2.17
CA PRO A 402 18.58 -24.67 2.20
C PRO A 402 18.40 -25.32 0.81
N GLU A 403 18.21 -24.50 -0.23
CA GLU A 403 18.04 -24.98 -1.62
C GLU A 403 19.39 -25.17 -2.33
N SER A 404 20.46 -24.63 -1.77
CA SER A 404 21.80 -24.78 -2.31
C SER A 404 22.44 -26.12 -1.93
N PRO A 405 23.14 -26.82 -2.84
CA PRO A 405 23.77 -28.12 -2.57
C PRO A 405 24.81 -28.11 -1.44
N ASP A 406 25.48 -26.98 -1.22
CA ASP A 406 26.49 -26.79 -0.17
C ASP A 406 25.95 -26.01 1.05
N GLY A 407 24.66 -25.66 1.02
CA GLY A 407 23.97 -24.91 2.09
C GLY A 407 24.37 -23.43 2.18
N ALA A 408 25.18 -22.91 1.26
CA ALA A 408 25.62 -21.53 1.20
C ALA A 408 24.79 -20.73 0.17
N TRP A 409 24.65 -19.42 0.41
CA TRP A 409 24.04 -18.53 -0.58
C TRP A 409 25.05 -18.15 -1.68
N HIS A 410 24.63 -18.24 -2.94
CA HIS A 410 25.44 -17.98 -4.14
C HIS A 410 24.92 -16.78 -4.95
N PRO A 411 25.12 -15.54 -4.51
CA PRO A 411 24.75 -14.36 -5.30
C PRO A 411 25.59 -14.24 -6.56
N VAL A 412 24.93 -13.82 -7.66
CA VAL A 412 25.53 -13.59 -8.97
C VAL A 412 25.39 -12.12 -9.35
N ASN A 413 26.42 -11.53 -9.97
CA ASN A 413 26.31 -10.19 -10.54
C ASN A 413 25.56 -10.23 -11.87
N ALA A 414 24.63 -9.27 -12.04
CA ALA A 414 23.91 -9.13 -13.32
C ALA A 414 24.83 -8.56 -14.41
N GLU A 415 25.76 -7.67 -14.04
CA GLU A 415 26.71 -7.03 -14.94
C GLU A 415 28.06 -6.88 -14.23
N GLY A 416 29.11 -7.36 -14.88
CA GLY A 416 30.49 -7.12 -14.49
C GLY A 416 30.94 -7.82 -13.21
N SER A 417 32.25 -7.97 -13.11
CA SER A 417 32.96 -8.43 -11.93
C SER A 417 34.21 -7.55 -11.80
N GLY A 418 34.70 -7.39 -10.57
CA GLY A 418 35.91 -6.61 -10.38
C GLY A 418 36.14 -6.22 -8.94
N THR A 419 37.37 -5.80 -8.67
CA THR A 419 37.73 -5.22 -7.37
C THR A 419 37.57 -3.71 -7.44
N GLY A 420 36.94 -3.12 -6.42
CA GLY A 420 36.70 -1.70 -6.36
C GLY A 420 36.27 -1.24 -4.97
N THR A 421 36.11 0.06 -4.82
CA THR A 421 35.62 0.63 -3.57
C THR A 421 34.13 0.32 -3.36
N LEU A 422 33.66 0.37 -2.09
CA LEU A 422 32.23 0.23 -1.78
C LEU A 422 31.40 1.30 -2.52
N LEU A 423 31.95 2.50 -2.71
CA LEU A 423 31.35 3.55 -3.54
C LEU A 423 31.14 3.09 -5.00
N GLN A 424 32.16 2.50 -5.62
CA GLN A 424 32.07 1.98 -6.98
C GLN A 424 31.11 0.79 -7.08
N ALA A 425 31.14 -0.11 -6.09
CA ALA A 425 30.22 -1.22 -5.98
C ALA A 425 28.76 -0.76 -5.85
N THR A 426 28.51 0.35 -5.14
CA THR A 426 27.20 0.98 -5.04
C THR A 426 26.75 1.58 -6.39
N ALA A 427 27.64 2.32 -7.04
CA ALA A 427 27.39 2.94 -8.34
C ALA A 427 27.00 1.91 -9.41
N ASN A 428 27.71 0.79 -9.45
CA ASN A 428 27.51 -0.30 -10.42
C ASN A 428 26.60 -1.42 -9.91
N SER A 429 26.05 -1.26 -8.70
CA SER A 429 25.10 -2.22 -8.11
C SER A 429 25.62 -3.65 -7.96
N VAL A 430 26.90 -3.84 -7.60
CA VAL A 430 27.58 -5.15 -7.53
C VAL A 430 26.97 -6.02 -6.44
N ASN A 431 26.28 -7.12 -6.82
CA ASN A 431 25.57 -8.00 -5.89
C ASN A 431 26.50 -8.69 -4.90
N THR A 432 27.63 -9.22 -5.39
CA THR A 432 28.57 -10.01 -4.59
C THR A 432 29.28 -9.19 -3.52
N VAL A 433 29.46 -7.88 -3.72
CA VAL A 433 29.98 -6.97 -2.69
C VAL A 433 28.91 -6.76 -1.59
N PHE A 434 27.66 -6.48 -1.98
CA PHE A 434 26.58 -6.29 -1.01
C PHE A 434 26.23 -7.57 -0.24
N ALA A 435 26.43 -8.74 -0.85
CA ALA A 435 26.29 -10.03 -0.17
C ALA A 435 27.34 -10.23 0.92
N GLN A 436 28.61 -9.88 0.66
CA GLN A 436 29.65 -9.88 1.67
C GLN A 436 29.35 -8.86 2.77
N LEU A 437 28.89 -7.66 2.39
CA LEU A 437 28.57 -6.58 3.31
C LEU A 437 27.46 -6.98 4.29
N ILE A 438 26.35 -7.58 3.80
CA ILE A 438 25.26 -8.00 4.68
C ILE A 438 25.65 -9.20 5.54
N ALA A 439 26.48 -10.11 5.07
CA ALA A 439 26.99 -11.23 5.87
C ALA A 439 27.79 -10.73 7.08
N GLN A 440 28.63 -9.70 6.90
CA GLN A 440 29.38 -9.07 7.99
C GLN A 440 28.51 -8.21 8.92
N LEU A 441 27.52 -7.50 8.37
CA LEU A 441 26.61 -6.65 9.14
C LEU A 441 25.61 -7.44 9.98
N GLY A 442 25.09 -8.52 9.44
CA GLY A 442 23.87 -9.21 9.87
C GLY A 442 22.61 -8.62 9.25
N PRO A 443 21.69 -9.46 8.73
CA PRO A 443 20.47 -9.01 8.07
C PRO A 443 19.50 -8.26 9.00
N GLU A 444 19.52 -8.55 10.31
CA GLU A 444 18.67 -7.89 11.32
C GLU A 444 18.93 -6.39 11.36
N LYS A 445 20.20 -5.96 11.31
CA LYS A 445 20.55 -4.53 11.33
C LYS A 445 20.03 -3.80 10.08
N VAL A 446 19.99 -4.50 8.95
CA VAL A 446 19.44 -3.95 7.69
C VAL A 446 17.92 -3.81 7.78
N VAL A 447 17.23 -4.81 8.36
CA VAL A 447 15.78 -4.75 8.64
C VAL A 447 15.47 -3.60 9.60
N ASP A 448 16.21 -3.47 10.70
CA ASP A 448 16.00 -2.38 11.67
C ASP A 448 16.16 -1.00 11.02
N VAL A 449 17.19 -0.82 10.20
CA VAL A 449 17.41 0.44 9.49
C VAL A 449 16.31 0.70 8.46
N ALA A 450 15.86 -0.30 7.73
CA ALA A 450 14.76 -0.16 6.77
C ALA A 450 13.46 0.28 7.47
N HIS A 451 13.13 -0.31 8.62
CA HIS A 451 11.99 0.10 9.45
C HIS A 451 12.18 1.50 10.04
N ASP A 452 13.36 1.82 10.53
CA ASP A 452 13.69 3.17 11.01
C ASP A 452 13.46 4.22 9.92
N LEU A 453 13.90 3.94 8.70
CA LEU A 453 13.75 4.85 7.56
C LEU A 453 12.30 4.99 7.07
N GLY A 454 11.41 4.03 7.35
CA GLY A 454 9.98 4.17 7.05
C GLY A 454 9.31 2.99 6.34
N ILE A 455 10.00 1.88 6.10
CA ILE A 455 9.37 0.65 5.61
C ILE A 455 8.52 0.06 6.74
N ARG A 456 7.25 -0.24 6.46
CA ARG A 456 6.30 -0.81 7.43
C ARG A 456 5.89 -2.24 7.07
N SER A 457 6.09 -2.63 5.82
CA SER A 457 5.88 -4.00 5.36
C SER A 457 6.70 -4.98 6.20
N PRO A 458 6.19 -6.18 6.49
CA PRO A 458 6.95 -7.22 7.20
C PRO A 458 8.20 -7.58 6.44
N LEU A 459 9.35 -7.52 7.08
CA LEU A 459 10.66 -7.83 6.49
C LEU A 459 11.25 -9.07 7.16
N SER A 460 11.62 -10.08 6.37
CA SER A 460 12.37 -11.23 6.86
C SER A 460 13.85 -10.90 6.95
N ALA A 461 14.49 -11.15 8.09
CA ALA A 461 15.92 -10.96 8.30
C ALA A 461 16.71 -12.10 7.64
N VAL A 462 16.84 -12.05 6.32
CA VAL A 462 17.59 -13.00 5.49
C VAL A 462 18.65 -12.24 4.68
N CYS A 463 19.76 -12.86 4.37
CA CYS A 463 20.85 -12.19 3.64
C CYS A 463 20.41 -11.67 2.26
N SER A 464 19.53 -12.39 1.57
CA SER A 464 19.02 -11.99 0.26
C SER A 464 18.20 -10.68 0.29
N ILE A 465 17.82 -10.17 1.48
CA ILE A 465 17.12 -8.88 1.62
C ILE A 465 17.94 -7.73 1.04
N THR A 466 19.27 -7.77 1.10
CA THR A 466 20.14 -6.74 0.49
C THR A 466 19.93 -6.64 -1.03
N LEU A 467 19.50 -7.72 -1.66
CA LEU A 467 19.13 -7.77 -3.09
C LEU A 467 17.63 -7.54 -3.31
N GLY A 468 16.87 -7.20 -2.25
CA GLY A 468 15.46 -6.85 -2.32
C GLY A 468 14.54 -8.03 -2.58
N SER A 469 14.84 -9.21 -2.02
CA SER A 469 14.01 -10.43 -2.13
C SER A 469 12.67 -10.36 -1.38
N VAL A 470 12.43 -9.28 -0.61
CA VAL A 470 11.22 -9.08 0.18
C VAL A 470 10.25 -8.13 -0.51
N GLY A 471 8.95 -8.32 -0.25
CA GLY A 471 7.90 -7.47 -0.81
C GLY A 471 7.82 -6.13 -0.09
N VAL A 472 7.84 -5.05 -0.85
CA VAL A 472 7.64 -3.65 -0.40
C VAL A 472 6.73 -2.91 -1.38
N ASN A 473 6.34 -1.70 -1.06
CA ASN A 473 5.49 -0.88 -1.93
C ASN A 473 6.11 0.48 -2.25
N PRO A 474 5.70 1.13 -3.35
CA PRO A 474 6.23 2.42 -3.77
C PRO A 474 6.11 3.54 -2.74
N LEU A 475 5.04 3.59 -1.96
CA LEU A 475 4.84 4.61 -0.93
C LEU A 475 5.89 4.50 0.18
N GLU A 476 6.10 3.30 0.70
CA GLU A 476 7.08 3.06 1.77
C GLU A 476 8.51 3.28 1.27
N MET A 477 8.83 2.79 0.07
CA MET A 477 10.13 3.03 -0.55
C MET A 477 10.39 4.52 -0.74
N THR A 478 9.38 5.28 -1.23
CA THR A 478 9.53 6.74 -1.39
C THR A 478 9.74 7.42 -0.04
N ASN A 479 9.02 7.02 1.01
CA ASN A 479 9.17 7.59 2.35
C ASN A 479 10.57 7.31 2.93
N ALA A 480 11.09 6.10 2.74
CA ALA A 480 12.43 5.74 3.20
C ALA A 480 13.53 6.54 2.46
N TYR A 481 13.38 6.73 1.14
CA TYR A 481 14.29 7.57 0.36
C TYR A 481 14.15 9.06 0.70
N ALA A 482 12.94 9.53 1.04
CA ALA A 482 12.73 10.89 1.56
C ALA A 482 13.43 11.11 2.89
N THR A 483 13.49 10.08 3.76
CA THR A 483 14.23 10.13 5.02
C THR A 483 15.73 10.26 4.80
N LEU A 484 16.30 9.56 3.82
CA LEU A 484 17.70 9.75 3.41
C LEU A 484 17.95 11.18 2.87
N ALA A 485 17.04 11.67 2.00
CA ALA A 485 17.08 13.04 1.47
C ALA A 485 16.99 14.11 2.55
N ALA A 486 16.23 13.85 3.63
CA ALA A 486 16.09 14.70 4.82
C ALA A 486 17.23 14.49 5.84
N ARG A 487 18.37 13.94 5.38
CA ARG A 487 19.56 13.74 6.21
C ARG A 487 19.27 12.92 7.49
N GLY A 488 18.49 11.85 7.35
CA GLY A 488 18.13 10.94 8.44
C GLY A 488 16.98 11.40 9.34
N VAL A 489 16.25 12.46 8.97
CA VAL A 489 15.02 12.87 9.67
C VAL A 489 13.82 12.29 8.95
N ARG A 490 13.11 11.34 9.60
CA ARG A 490 11.88 10.76 9.06
C ARG A 490 10.69 11.64 9.33
N HIS A 491 10.01 12.02 8.26
CA HIS A 491 8.64 12.51 8.28
C HIS A 491 7.74 11.40 7.75
N ASP A 492 6.75 10.96 8.52
CA ASP A 492 5.82 9.94 8.03
C ASP A 492 5.02 10.51 6.85
N ALA A 493 4.91 9.72 5.78
CA ALA A 493 4.15 10.10 4.60
C ALA A 493 2.70 10.41 4.97
N THR A 494 2.21 11.58 4.56
CA THR A 494 0.85 12.04 4.89
C THR A 494 0.12 12.55 3.65
N PRO A 495 -1.16 12.18 3.47
CA PRO A 495 -2.00 12.73 2.40
C PRO A 495 -2.76 13.99 2.83
N TYR A 496 -2.60 14.50 4.06
CA TYR A 496 -3.45 15.55 4.60
C TYR A 496 -2.71 16.85 4.86
N LEU A 497 -3.27 17.95 4.39
CA LEU A 497 -3.00 19.29 4.91
C LEU A 497 -3.93 19.59 6.09
N GLU A 498 -5.20 19.28 5.94
CA GLU A 498 -6.23 19.59 6.92
C GLU A 498 -7.40 18.63 6.83
N VAL A 499 -7.92 18.20 7.97
CA VAL A 499 -9.25 17.57 8.09
C VAL A 499 -10.10 18.42 8.99
N ARG A 500 -11.19 18.95 8.45
CA ARG A 500 -12.14 19.83 9.13
C ARG A 500 -13.48 19.11 9.32
N PHE A 501 -13.97 19.11 10.55
CA PHE A 501 -15.31 18.64 10.87
C PHE A 501 -16.38 19.68 10.48
N PRO A 502 -17.66 19.29 10.33
CA PRO A 502 -18.75 20.22 9.97
C PRO A 502 -18.89 21.41 10.90
N ASN A 503 -18.56 21.24 12.18
CA ASN A 503 -18.56 22.31 13.19
C ASN A 503 -17.37 23.26 13.07
N GLY A 504 -16.57 23.19 12.02
CA GLY A 504 -15.41 24.04 11.79
C GLY A 504 -14.14 23.60 12.55
N ARG A 505 -14.23 22.63 13.47
CA ARG A 505 -13.07 22.14 14.23
C ARG A 505 -12.09 21.39 13.32
N LEU A 506 -10.79 21.64 13.54
CA LEU A 506 -9.72 20.93 12.87
C LEU A 506 -9.28 19.69 13.66
N ASP A 507 -8.98 18.59 12.96
CA ASP A 507 -8.24 17.50 13.57
C ASP A 507 -6.74 17.85 13.59
N ARG A 508 -6.25 18.29 14.76
CA ARG A 508 -4.86 18.69 14.95
C ARG A 508 -3.87 17.52 14.83
N ARG A 509 -4.33 16.27 14.91
CA ARG A 509 -3.46 15.07 14.82
C ARG A 509 -2.94 14.87 13.41
N VAL A 510 -3.75 15.17 12.40
CA VAL A 510 -3.35 15.03 10.98
C VAL A 510 -2.44 16.16 10.51
N ALA A 511 -2.43 17.30 11.21
CA ALA A 511 -1.58 18.44 10.89
C ALA A 511 -0.18 18.38 11.54
N ARG A 512 0.07 17.42 12.44
CA ARG A 512 1.38 17.27 13.09
C ARG A 512 2.38 16.65 12.10
N ARG A 513 3.48 17.37 11.90
CA ARG A 513 4.57 17.02 10.98
C ARG A 513 5.91 17.09 11.70
N GLU A 514 5.97 16.48 12.89
CA GLU A 514 7.21 16.40 13.65
C GLU A 514 8.12 15.36 12.98
N GLY A 515 9.27 15.82 12.48
CA GLY A 515 10.31 14.91 12.00
C GLY A 515 10.99 14.21 13.16
N LYS A 516 11.28 12.92 13.00
CA LYS A 516 12.05 12.12 13.96
C LYS A 516 13.41 11.77 13.35
N ARG A 517 14.51 12.15 14.00
CA ARG A 517 15.84 11.67 13.60
C ARG A 517 15.93 10.17 13.88
N VAL A 518 16.19 9.40 12.81
CA VAL A 518 16.28 7.94 12.84
C VAL A 518 17.62 7.43 12.33
N LEU A 519 18.38 8.26 11.63
CA LEU A 519 19.74 7.99 11.19
C LEU A 519 20.60 9.22 11.48
N ASP A 520 21.87 9.02 11.78
CA ASP A 520 22.82 10.13 11.95
C ASP A 520 22.91 10.94 10.67
N GLU A 521 23.13 12.22 10.82
CA GLU A 521 23.13 13.17 9.71
C GLU A 521 24.24 12.85 8.70
N ASN A 522 25.44 12.56 9.20
CA ASN A 522 26.56 12.23 8.35
C ASN A 522 26.45 10.84 7.71
N ASP A 523 25.84 9.86 8.41
CA ASP A 523 25.52 8.55 7.80
C ASP A 523 24.62 8.72 6.57
N ALA A 524 23.55 9.52 6.70
CA ALA A 524 22.65 9.82 5.61
C ALA A 524 23.34 10.57 4.46
N ASP A 525 24.25 11.50 4.78
CA ASP A 525 25.03 12.24 3.79
C ASP A 525 25.99 11.32 3.03
N LEU A 526 26.64 10.36 3.70
CA LEU A 526 27.49 9.36 3.05
C LEU A 526 26.70 8.43 2.13
N VAL A 527 25.51 7.98 2.57
CA VAL A 527 24.59 7.24 1.69
C VAL A 527 24.22 8.08 0.47
N THR A 528 23.84 9.33 0.68
CA THR A 528 23.48 10.26 -0.39
C THR A 528 24.64 10.49 -1.36
N TYR A 529 25.87 10.64 -0.85
CA TYR A 529 27.07 10.76 -1.66
C TYR A 529 27.28 9.54 -2.57
N ALA A 530 27.08 8.34 -2.04
CA ALA A 530 27.20 7.12 -2.83
C ALA A 530 26.06 6.99 -3.87
N LEU A 531 24.82 7.38 -3.51
CA LEU A 531 23.68 7.35 -4.42
C LEU A 531 23.72 8.43 -5.51
N GLN A 532 24.45 9.55 -5.31
CA GLN A 532 24.75 10.50 -6.37
C GLN A 532 25.64 9.87 -7.45
N GLU A 533 26.60 9.02 -7.04
CA GLU A 533 27.50 8.35 -8.01
C GLU A 533 26.73 7.38 -8.91
N VAL A 534 25.68 6.72 -8.40
CA VAL A 534 24.77 5.88 -9.20
C VAL A 534 24.18 6.65 -10.38
N VAL A 535 23.78 7.92 -10.16
CA VAL A 535 23.18 8.77 -11.20
C VAL A 535 24.25 9.44 -12.05
N ARG A 536 25.39 9.80 -11.48
CA ARG A 536 26.46 10.48 -12.20
C ARG A 536 27.18 9.57 -13.21
N SER A 537 27.56 8.37 -12.80
CA SER A 537 28.39 7.46 -13.59
C SER A 537 27.91 6.02 -13.64
N GLY A 538 26.97 5.63 -12.74
CA GLY A 538 26.52 4.25 -12.55
C GLY A 538 25.27 3.88 -13.34
N THR A 539 24.49 2.94 -12.77
CA THR A 539 23.30 2.34 -13.39
C THR A 539 22.11 3.27 -13.54
N GLY A 540 22.09 4.41 -12.81
CA GLY A 540 20.99 5.37 -12.76
C GLY A 540 21.13 6.60 -13.65
N ARG A 541 22.08 6.64 -14.59
CA ARG A 541 22.37 7.83 -15.41
C ARG A 541 21.17 8.40 -16.17
N ALA A 542 20.22 7.54 -16.56
CA ALA A 542 19.02 7.97 -17.28
C ALA A 542 18.09 8.88 -16.44
N ALA A 543 18.26 8.90 -15.11
CA ALA A 543 17.49 9.75 -14.20
C ALA A 543 18.05 11.17 -14.01
N ALA A 544 19.18 11.51 -14.61
CA ALA A 544 19.79 12.84 -14.46
C ALA A 544 18.88 13.97 -14.98
N ILE A 545 18.74 15.04 -14.18
CA ILE A 545 17.90 16.23 -14.49
C ILE A 545 18.69 17.54 -14.28
N PRO A 546 19.80 17.80 -14.98
CA PRO A 546 20.56 19.04 -14.79
C PRO A 546 19.63 20.27 -14.88
N PRO A 547 19.85 21.33 -14.05
CA PRO A 547 20.98 21.52 -13.14
C PRO A 547 20.82 20.93 -11.73
N TYR A 548 19.76 20.15 -11.47
CA TYR A 548 19.45 19.63 -10.13
C TYR A 548 20.33 18.43 -9.78
N PRO A 549 21.03 18.45 -8.62
CA PRO A 549 21.70 17.26 -8.09
C PRO A 549 20.68 16.16 -7.75
N VAL A 550 20.98 14.94 -8.14
CA VAL A 550 20.13 13.77 -7.92
C VAL A 550 20.93 12.65 -7.26
N ALA A 551 20.35 12.05 -6.24
CA ALA A 551 20.79 10.80 -5.66
C ALA A 551 19.69 9.73 -5.89
N GLY A 552 20.06 8.48 -6.19
CA GLY A 552 19.06 7.46 -6.43
C GLY A 552 19.64 6.08 -6.66
N LYS A 553 18.77 5.08 -6.72
CA LYS A 553 19.17 3.68 -6.91
C LYS A 553 18.21 2.98 -7.86
N THR A 554 18.75 2.22 -8.79
CA THR A 554 18.03 1.27 -9.63
C THR A 554 17.74 -0.02 -8.87
N GLY A 555 16.59 -0.62 -9.12
CA GLY A 555 16.20 -1.94 -8.65
C GLY A 555 15.74 -2.80 -9.83
N THR A 556 16.12 -4.06 -9.81
CA THR A 556 15.63 -5.07 -10.75
C THR A 556 15.57 -6.36 -9.99
N ALA A 557 14.39 -6.99 -9.95
CA ALA A 557 14.21 -8.30 -9.35
C ALA A 557 14.73 -9.41 -10.27
N ASN A 558 14.85 -10.61 -9.72
CA ASN A 558 15.24 -11.77 -10.50
C ASN A 558 14.32 -11.94 -11.72
N GLU A 559 14.85 -12.45 -12.83
CA GLU A 559 14.13 -12.64 -14.10
C GLU A 559 13.49 -11.37 -14.66
N THR A 560 13.88 -10.18 -14.14
CA THR A 560 13.36 -8.87 -14.56
C THR A 560 11.82 -8.72 -14.40
N VAL A 561 11.21 -9.37 -13.41
CA VAL A 561 9.76 -9.31 -13.19
C VAL A 561 9.30 -7.99 -12.56
N ASP A 562 10.18 -7.33 -11.80
CA ASP A 562 9.97 -6.01 -11.19
C ASP A 562 11.15 -5.09 -11.51
N ALA A 563 10.88 -3.89 -11.95
CA ALA A 563 11.88 -2.87 -12.22
C ALA A 563 11.56 -1.58 -11.45
N TRP A 564 12.57 -1.03 -10.75
CA TRP A 564 12.42 0.12 -9.87
C TRP A 564 13.45 1.20 -10.15
N PHE A 565 13.04 2.44 -9.96
CA PHE A 565 13.96 3.55 -9.73
C PHE A 565 13.45 4.40 -8.57
N CYS A 566 14.22 4.50 -7.51
CA CYS A 566 13.97 5.40 -6.39
C CYS A 566 15.07 6.46 -6.34
N GLY A 567 14.70 7.72 -6.31
CA GLY A 567 15.66 8.82 -6.29
C GLY A 567 15.07 10.09 -5.69
N TYR A 568 15.95 11.04 -5.40
CA TYR A 568 15.58 12.28 -4.75
C TYR A 568 16.53 13.44 -5.09
N THR A 569 16.01 14.63 -4.88
CA THR A 569 16.74 15.88 -4.61
C THR A 569 16.58 16.21 -3.12
N VAL A 570 17.17 17.26 -2.61
CA VAL A 570 16.91 17.71 -1.22
C VAL A 570 15.46 18.18 -0.97
N GLN A 571 14.66 18.33 -2.03
CA GLN A 571 13.32 18.90 -1.99
C GLN A 571 12.21 17.86 -2.24
N ILE A 572 12.44 16.92 -3.15
CA ILE A 572 11.43 15.92 -3.54
C ILE A 572 12.09 14.55 -3.69
N ALA A 573 11.49 13.55 -3.10
CA ALA A 573 11.80 12.14 -3.32
C ALA A 573 10.68 11.48 -4.12
N ALA A 574 11.04 10.56 -5.04
CA ALA A 574 10.06 9.79 -5.79
C ALA A 574 10.58 8.37 -6.07
N CYS A 575 9.68 7.39 -6.05
CA CYS A 575 9.93 6.03 -6.51
C CYS A 575 8.98 5.67 -7.64
N VAL A 576 9.50 4.99 -8.64
CA VAL A 576 8.76 4.38 -9.76
C VAL A 576 8.97 2.89 -9.72
N TRP A 577 7.87 2.16 -9.81
CA TRP A 577 7.83 0.72 -10.05
C TRP A 577 7.19 0.43 -11.41
N VAL A 578 7.69 -0.59 -12.10
CA VAL A 578 7.16 -1.14 -13.35
C VAL A 578 7.12 -2.65 -13.24
N GLY A 579 5.98 -3.26 -13.56
CA GLY A 579 5.77 -4.71 -13.49
C GLY A 579 4.38 -5.10 -13.96
N PHE A 580 4.13 -6.40 -14.12
CA PHE A 580 2.78 -6.89 -14.40
C PHE A 580 2.01 -7.13 -13.11
N ARG A 581 0.76 -6.64 -13.04
CA ARG A 581 -0.10 -6.82 -11.86
C ARG A 581 -0.51 -8.27 -11.64
N GLU A 582 -0.63 -9.01 -12.72
CA GLU A 582 -1.13 -10.38 -12.77
C GLU A 582 -0.17 -11.39 -12.14
N GLY A 583 1.12 -11.03 -11.93
CA GLY A 583 2.10 -11.92 -11.35
C GLY A 583 3.54 -11.55 -11.70
N GLU A 584 4.43 -12.50 -11.47
CA GLU A 584 5.86 -12.41 -11.78
C GLU A 584 6.11 -12.74 -13.25
N ILE A 585 5.76 -11.82 -14.15
CA ILE A 585 5.94 -11.95 -15.59
C ILE A 585 7.18 -11.14 -15.99
N PRO A 586 8.17 -11.75 -16.70
CA PRO A 586 9.39 -11.06 -17.13
C PRO A 586 9.11 -9.85 -18.02
N LEU A 587 9.77 -8.74 -17.75
CA LEU A 587 9.68 -7.49 -18.50
C LEU A 587 10.60 -7.53 -19.73
N VAL A 588 10.20 -8.29 -20.73
CA VAL A 588 10.98 -8.51 -21.95
C VAL A 588 10.25 -7.95 -23.19
N ASN A 589 11.01 -7.41 -24.13
CA ASN A 589 10.50 -6.85 -25.39
C ASN A 589 9.44 -5.75 -25.20
N ILE A 590 9.63 -4.87 -24.21
CA ILE A 590 8.73 -3.76 -23.89
C ILE A 590 9.25 -2.46 -24.55
N ASN A 591 8.46 -1.86 -25.44
CA ASN A 591 8.70 -0.55 -26.04
C ASN A 591 10.16 -0.33 -26.53
N GLY A 592 10.70 -1.34 -27.24
CA GLY A 592 12.05 -1.29 -27.82
C GLY A 592 13.18 -1.70 -26.87
N TYR A 593 12.89 -2.06 -25.65
CA TYR A 593 13.84 -2.65 -24.72
C TYR A 593 13.72 -4.18 -24.76
N SER A 594 14.82 -4.88 -25.03
CA SER A 594 14.87 -6.35 -24.94
C SER A 594 14.58 -6.85 -23.52
N GLN A 595 15.05 -6.09 -22.51
CA GLN A 595 14.75 -6.27 -21.10
C GLN A 595 14.60 -4.91 -20.43
N VAL A 596 13.64 -4.78 -19.48
CA VAL A 596 13.43 -3.56 -18.72
C VAL A 596 14.12 -3.68 -17.36
N PHE A 597 15.14 -2.85 -17.17
CA PHE A 597 15.86 -2.69 -15.91
C PHE A 597 15.45 -1.39 -15.21
N GLY A 598 15.77 -1.25 -13.94
CA GLY A 598 15.49 -0.03 -13.19
C GLY A 598 16.11 1.23 -13.82
N GLY A 599 17.23 1.09 -14.51
CA GLY A 599 17.91 2.18 -15.24
C GLY A 599 17.30 2.55 -16.59
N THR A 600 16.26 1.87 -17.07
CA THR A 600 15.59 2.09 -18.35
C THR A 600 14.25 2.82 -18.17
N ILE A 601 13.13 2.15 -18.39
CA ILE A 601 11.78 2.73 -18.30
C ILE A 601 11.51 3.39 -16.92
N PRO A 602 11.77 2.75 -15.76
CA PRO A 602 11.53 3.39 -14.47
C PRO A 602 12.31 4.70 -14.27
N ALA A 603 13.61 4.71 -14.63
CA ALA A 603 14.45 5.90 -14.54
C ALA A 603 13.99 7.01 -15.51
N ALA A 604 13.50 6.66 -16.70
CA ALA A 604 12.96 7.60 -17.67
C ALA A 604 11.64 8.23 -17.20
N ILE A 605 10.71 7.43 -16.65
CA ILE A 605 9.46 7.91 -16.04
C ILE A 605 9.79 8.87 -14.89
N TRP A 606 10.70 8.47 -14.00
CA TRP A 606 11.14 9.29 -12.87
C TRP A 606 11.72 10.63 -13.35
N ARG A 607 12.63 10.61 -14.31
CA ARG A 607 13.26 11.81 -14.91
C ARG A 607 12.21 12.77 -15.46
N ASP A 608 11.28 12.28 -16.28
CA ASP A 608 10.30 13.11 -16.96
C ASP A 608 9.30 13.72 -15.97
N PHE A 609 8.92 12.97 -14.93
CA PHE A 609 8.16 13.48 -13.80
C PHE A 609 8.94 14.57 -13.03
N MET A 610 10.19 14.29 -12.63
CA MET A 610 10.98 15.18 -11.80
C MET A 610 11.36 16.47 -12.52
N ARG A 611 11.52 16.45 -13.84
CA ARG A 611 11.70 17.69 -14.63
C ARG A 611 10.53 18.65 -14.44
N VAL A 612 9.31 18.14 -14.37
CA VAL A 612 8.12 18.96 -14.10
C VAL A 612 8.05 19.37 -12.62
N ALA A 613 8.36 18.44 -11.72
CA ALA A 613 8.28 18.65 -10.27
C ALA A 613 9.31 19.70 -9.78
N MET A 614 10.48 19.71 -10.39
CA MET A 614 11.57 20.62 -10.03
C MET A 614 11.55 21.95 -10.82
N ALA A 615 10.71 22.07 -11.85
CA ALA A 615 10.65 23.26 -12.66
C ALA A 615 10.37 24.53 -11.83
N GLY A 616 11.26 25.51 -11.91
CA GLY A 616 11.16 26.78 -11.17
C GLY A 616 11.65 26.71 -9.71
N LYS A 617 12.11 25.55 -9.25
CA LYS A 617 12.75 25.43 -7.93
C LYS A 617 14.24 25.78 -8.03
N GLU A 618 14.84 26.21 -6.93
CA GLU A 618 16.27 26.46 -6.85
C GLU A 618 17.05 25.13 -6.84
N PRO A 619 18.13 24.97 -7.62
CA PRO A 619 19.02 23.82 -7.52
C PRO A 619 19.84 23.89 -6.22
N ILE A 620 19.48 23.09 -5.23
CA ILE A 620 20.15 23.03 -3.93
C ILE A 620 21.10 21.82 -3.94
N PRO A 621 22.40 22.00 -3.63
CA PRO A 621 23.36 20.90 -3.54
C PRO A 621 23.09 20.06 -2.29
N PHE A 622 23.43 18.77 -2.36
CA PHE A 622 23.52 17.93 -1.18
C PHE A 622 24.67 18.35 -0.27
N ALA A 623 24.55 18.05 1.01
CA ALA A 623 25.63 18.27 1.97
C ALA A 623 26.86 17.43 1.62
N THR A 624 28.07 17.97 1.92
CA THR A 624 29.31 17.24 1.76
C THR A 624 29.55 16.39 3.03
N PRO A 625 29.65 15.05 2.92
CA PRO A 625 29.86 14.20 4.09
C PRO A 625 31.30 14.29 4.61
N SER A 626 31.47 13.97 5.90
CA SER A 626 32.75 13.66 6.50
C SER A 626 33.04 12.16 6.42
N PHE A 627 34.29 11.80 6.13
CA PHE A 627 34.77 10.41 6.17
C PHE A 627 35.52 10.09 7.47
N GLU A 628 35.58 11.01 8.41
CA GLU A 628 36.23 10.81 9.69
C GLU A 628 35.43 9.83 10.57
N GLY A 629 36.09 8.82 11.13
CA GLY A 629 35.45 7.77 11.94
C GLY A 629 34.83 6.62 11.12
N TYR A 630 34.98 6.63 9.79
CA TYR A 630 34.56 5.54 8.92
C TYR A 630 35.81 4.82 8.40
N ASP A 631 36.17 3.71 9.05
CA ASP A 631 37.38 2.95 8.79
C ASP A 631 37.18 1.43 8.72
N VAL A 632 35.92 0.96 8.85
CA VAL A 632 35.59 -0.46 8.74
C VAL A 632 35.62 -0.88 7.26
N GLY A 633 36.26 -1.99 6.97
CA GLY A 633 36.40 -2.58 5.64
C GLY A 633 35.98 -4.05 5.62
N PRO A 634 36.24 -4.77 4.50
CA PRO A 634 36.00 -6.20 4.42
C PRO A 634 36.92 -6.97 5.42
N ASP A 635 36.37 -8.03 6.03
CA ASP A 635 37.10 -8.88 6.99
C ASP A 635 38.36 -9.53 6.38
N VAL A 636 38.33 -9.82 5.08
CA VAL A 636 39.48 -10.30 4.32
C VAL A 636 40.00 -9.16 3.44
N PRO A 637 41.16 -8.56 3.76
CA PRO A 637 41.73 -7.50 2.94
C PRO A 637 41.98 -7.98 1.50
N VAL A 638 41.48 -7.21 0.53
CA VAL A 638 41.79 -7.47 -0.87
C VAL A 638 43.18 -7.00 -1.21
N VAL A 639 44.07 -7.96 -1.46
CA VAL A 639 45.44 -7.64 -1.95
C VAL A 639 45.30 -7.28 -3.43
N LEU A 640 45.46 -6.00 -3.75
CA LEU A 640 45.54 -5.58 -5.14
C LEU A 640 46.82 -6.18 -5.77
N PRO A 641 46.75 -6.77 -6.96
CA PRO A 641 47.97 -7.18 -7.66
C PRO A 641 48.86 -5.95 -7.80
N SER A 642 50.14 -6.10 -7.40
CA SER A 642 51.14 -5.05 -7.67
C SER A 642 51.05 -4.65 -9.14
N PRO A 643 51.09 -3.33 -9.45
CA PRO A 643 51.14 -2.90 -10.82
C PRO A 643 52.24 -3.70 -11.53
N SER A 644 51.88 -4.43 -12.60
CA SER A 644 52.87 -5.08 -13.44
C SER A 644 53.95 -4.05 -13.78
N PRO A 645 55.24 -4.40 -13.63
CA PRO A 645 56.27 -3.49 -14.03
C PRO A 645 56.00 -3.06 -15.49
N SER A 646 56.04 -1.76 -15.72
CA SER A 646 55.93 -1.23 -17.09
C SER A 646 56.81 -2.04 -18.01
N PRO A 647 56.33 -2.50 -19.15
CA PRO A 647 57.16 -3.24 -20.07
C PRO A 647 58.39 -2.36 -20.36
N SER A 648 59.57 -2.93 -20.12
CA SER A 648 60.83 -2.31 -20.54
C SER A 648 60.74 -1.82 -21.98
N PRO A 649 61.19 -0.64 -22.33
CA PRO A 649 61.13 -0.17 -23.68
C PRO A 649 61.74 -1.26 -24.59
N SER A 650 60.95 -1.68 -25.57
CA SER A 650 61.42 -2.57 -26.62
C SER A 650 62.70 -1.97 -27.26
N PRO A 651 63.73 -2.80 -27.52
CA PRO A 651 64.89 -2.28 -28.23
C PRO A 651 64.47 -1.71 -29.59
N GLU A 652 65.04 -0.56 -29.91
CA GLU A 652 64.85 0.13 -31.18
C GLU A 652 65.03 -0.87 -32.33
N PRO A 653 64.14 -0.95 -33.34
CA PRO A 653 64.28 -1.88 -34.45
C PRO A 653 65.51 -1.47 -35.30
N GLU A 654 66.41 -2.45 -35.57
CA GLU A 654 67.54 -2.27 -36.50
C GLU A 654 67.01 -1.84 -37.86
N PRO A 655 67.75 -0.98 -38.58
CA PRO A 655 67.33 -0.48 -39.90
C PRO A 655 67.22 -1.60 -40.92
N SER A 656 66.07 -1.75 -41.52
CA SER A 656 65.80 -2.73 -42.58
C SER A 656 66.71 -2.49 -43.80
N PRO A 657 67.22 -3.59 -44.41
CA PRO A 657 67.98 -3.48 -45.67
C PRO A 657 67.11 -2.98 -46.84
N SER A 658 67.69 -2.14 -47.67
CA SER A 658 67.11 -1.55 -48.90
C SER A 658 66.48 -2.59 -49.82
N PRO A 659 65.30 -2.33 -50.42
CA PRO A 659 64.66 -3.26 -51.32
C PRO A 659 65.37 -3.43 -52.66
N SER A 660 65.50 -4.65 -53.12
CA SER A 660 65.91 -5.02 -54.48
C SER A 660 64.80 -4.65 -55.49
N PRO A 661 65.15 -4.30 -56.74
CA PRO A 661 64.16 -3.85 -57.72
C PRO A 661 63.20 -4.93 -58.18
N SER A 662 61.95 -4.61 -58.28
CA SER A 662 60.86 -5.47 -58.78
C SER A 662 60.98 -5.74 -60.28
N PRO A 663 60.66 -6.96 -60.76
CA PRO A 663 60.50 -7.22 -62.19
C PRO A 663 59.19 -6.63 -62.75
N SER A 664 59.27 -6.23 -64.03
CA SER A 664 58.19 -5.62 -64.82
C SER A 664 56.95 -6.55 -64.98
N PRO A 665 55.75 -6.01 -65.11
CA PRO A 665 54.54 -6.77 -65.23
C PRO A 665 54.34 -7.36 -66.62
N SER A 666 53.87 -8.63 -66.69
CA SER A 666 53.38 -9.30 -67.90
C SER A 666 51.95 -8.79 -68.23
N PRO A 667 51.56 -8.76 -69.52
CA PRO A 667 50.27 -8.24 -69.93
C PRO A 667 49.08 -9.14 -69.60
N SER A 668 47.96 -8.56 -69.30
CA SER A 668 46.66 -9.17 -69.02
C SER A 668 46.04 -9.74 -70.31
N PRO A 669 45.32 -10.83 -70.30
CA PRO A 669 44.50 -11.29 -71.40
C PRO A 669 43.15 -10.55 -71.49
N GLU A 670 42.71 -10.38 -72.76
CA GLU A 670 41.43 -9.76 -73.17
C GLU A 670 40.22 -10.54 -72.69
N PRO A 671 39.06 -9.85 -72.52
CA PRO A 671 37.82 -10.51 -72.08
C PRO A 671 37.05 -11.17 -73.23
N GLU A 672 36.56 -12.39 -73.04
CA GLU A 672 35.64 -13.07 -73.95
C GLU A 672 34.20 -12.51 -73.89
N PRO A 673 33.43 -12.57 -75.01
CA PRO A 673 32.10 -11.94 -75.08
C PRO A 673 31.01 -12.86 -74.52
N SER A 674 30.04 -12.23 -73.87
CA SER A 674 28.83 -12.84 -73.30
C SER A 674 27.88 -13.36 -74.46
N PRO A 675 27.17 -14.47 -74.25
CA PRO A 675 26.08 -14.86 -75.13
C PRO A 675 24.75 -14.22 -74.75
N THR A 676 24.11 -13.70 -75.80
CA THR A 676 22.75 -13.12 -75.83
C THR A 676 21.69 -14.22 -75.63
N GLY A 677 20.62 -13.85 -74.93
CA GLY A 677 19.45 -14.62 -74.62
C GLY A 677 18.54 -15.06 -75.77
N PRO A 678 17.36 -15.61 -75.52
CA PRO A 678 16.16 -14.85 -75.87
C PRO A 678 15.07 -14.89 -74.75
N GLY A 679 14.32 -13.83 -74.76
CA GLY A 679 12.99 -13.81 -74.12
C GLY A 679 11.93 -14.54 -75.01
N PRO A 680 10.64 -14.58 -74.67
CA PRO A 680 9.86 -13.40 -74.25
C PRO A 680 9.41 -13.41 -72.83
#